data_f5af40072dfd9db95495fd6075ef723f
#
_entry.id   f5af40072dfd9db95495fd6075ef723f
#
_cell.length_a   1.000
_cell.length_b   1.000
_cell.length_c   1.000
_cell.angle_alpha   90.00
_cell.angle_beta   90.00
_cell.angle_gamma   90.00
#
_symmetry.space_group_name_H-M   'P 1'
#
loop_
_entity.id
_entity.type
_entity.pdbx_description
1 polymer ?
#
loop_
_entity_poly.entity_id
_entity_poly.type
_entity_poly.pdbx_seq_one_letter_code
_entity_poly.pdbx_strand_id
1 'polypeptide(L)'
;MASLPFNTIPNKVPFSVSSKPSSKHHDEQAHSPSSTSYFHRVSSLCKNGEIKEALSLVTEMDFRNLRIGPEIYGEILQGCVYERDLSTGKQIHARILKNGDFYARNEYIETKLVIFYAKCDALEIAEVLFSKLRVRNVFSWAAIIGVKCRIGLCEGALMGFVEMLENEIFPDNFVVPNVCKACGALKWSRFGRGVHGYVVKSGLEDCVFVASSLADMYGKCGVLDDASKVFDEIPDRNAVAWNALMVGYVQNGKNEEAIRLFSDMRKQGVEPTRVTVSTCLSASANMGGVEEGKQSHAIAIVNGMELDNILGTSLLNFYCKVGLIEYAEMVFDRMFEKDVVTWNLIISGYVQQGLVEDAIYMCQLMRLEKLKYDCVTLATLMSAAARTENLKLGKEVQCYCIRHSFESDIVLASTVMDMYAKCGSIVDAKKVFDSTVEKDLILWNTLLAAYAESGLSGEALRLFYGMQLEGVPPNVITWNLIILSLLRNGQVDEAKDMFLQMQSSGIIPNLISWTTMMNGMVQNGCSEEAILFLRKMQESGLRPNAFSITVALSACAHLASLHIGRTIHGYIIRNLQHSSLVSIETSLVDMYAKCGDINKAEKVFGSKLYSELPLYNAMISAYALYGNLKEAIALYRSLEGVGLKPDNITITNVLSACNHAGDINQAIEIFTDIVSKRSMKPCLEHYGLMVDLLASAGETEKALRLIEEMPFKPDARMIQSLVASCNKQRKTELVDYLSRKLLESEPENSGNYVTISNAYAVEGSWDEVVKMREMMKAKGLKKKPGCSWIQITGEEGVHVFVANDKTHTRINEIQMMLALLLYDMGTGSK
;
A
#
# COMPACT_ATOMS: atom_id res chain seq x y z
N MET A 1 5.18 -37.82 4.37
CA MET A 1 4.04 -37.25 5.12
C MET A 1 3.18 -38.41 5.59
N ALA A 2 3.30 -38.74 6.87
CA ALA A 2 2.52 -39.84 7.46
C ALA A 2 1.02 -39.48 7.47
N SER A 3 0.19 -40.48 7.18
CA SER A 3 -1.27 -40.37 7.28
C SER A 3 -1.64 -40.01 8.74
N LEU A 4 -2.30 -38.89 8.94
CA LEU A 4 -2.78 -38.48 10.26
C LEU A 4 -3.74 -39.56 10.83
N PRO A 5 -3.66 -39.89 12.14
CA PRO A 5 -4.40 -41.00 12.77
C PRO A 5 -5.89 -40.65 13.05
N PHE A 6 -6.56 -39.94 12.16
CA PHE A 6 -7.97 -39.57 12.30
C PHE A 6 -8.98 -40.72 12.03
N ASN A 7 -8.48 -41.85 11.56
CA ASN A 7 -9.39 -42.93 11.14
C ASN A 7 -9.79 -43.94 12.23
N THR A 8 -9.25 -43.85 13.46
CA THR A 8 -9.45 -44.84 14.54
C THR A 8 -10.32 -44.34 15.69
N ILE A 9 -11.22 -43.39 15.46
CA ILE A 9 -12.05 -42.83 16.52
C ILE A 9 -13.41 -43.57 16.55
N PRO A 10 -13.85 -44.15 17.70
CA PRO A 10 -15.17 -44.77 17.82
C PRO A 10 -16.30 -43.75 17.74
N ASN A 11 -17.35 -44.10 17.05
CA ASN A 11 -18.59 -43.32 16.96
C ASN A 11 -19.22 -43.17 18.35
N LYS A 12 -19.28 -41.91 18.87
CA LYS A 12 -19.92 -41.46 20.09
C LYS A 12 -19.27 -41.94 21.39
N VAL A 13 -18.58 -41.03 22.04
CA VAL A 13 -18.23 -41.16 23.47
C VAL A 13 -19.42 -40.67 24.31
N PRO A 14 -20.00 -41.47 25.21
CA PRO A 14 -21.07 -40.99 26.05
C PRO A 14 -20.54 -40.02 27.11
N PHE A 15 -21.10 -38.83 27.16
CA PHE A 15 -20.89 -37.91 28.27
C PHE A 15 -21.49 -38.47 29.55
N SER A 16 -20.67 -38.95 30.46
CA SER A 16 -21.09 -39.20 31.82
C SER A 16 -20.95 -37.93 32.65
N VAL A 17 -22.06 -37.29 32.90
CA VAL A 17 -22.16 -36.27 33.96
C VAL A 17 -22.03 -37.01 35.30
N SER A 18 -20.90 -36.83 35.98
CA SER A 18 -20.72 -37.38 37.31
C SER A 18 -21.60 -36.65 38.32
N SER A 19 -22.69 -37.36 38.72
CA SER A 19 -23.54 -36.99 39.82
C SER A 19 -22.79 -37.01 41.14
N LYS A 20 -22.96 -35.97 41.94
CA LYS A 20 -22.48 -35.87 43.32
C LYS A 20 -22.93 -37.07 44.14
N PRO A 21 -22.11 -37.67 45.02
CA PRO A 21 -22.58 -38.58 45.99
C PRO A 21 -23.17 -37.85 47.20
N SER A 22 -24.41 -38.12 47.47
CA SER A 22 -25.08 -37.80 48.72
C SER A 22 -24.72 -38.82 49.78
N SER A 23 -24.07 -38.42 50.83
CA SER A 23 -24.11 -39.22 52.07
C SER A 23 -24.44 -38.32 53.25
N LYS A 24 -25.63 -38.54 53.81
CA LYS A 24 -25.96 -38.12 55.18
C LYS A 24 -25.36 -39.13 56.14
N HIS A 25 -24.57 -38.69 57.09
CA HIS A 25 -24.61 -39.23 58.45
C HIS A 25 -24.23 -38.10 59.42
N HIS A 26 -25.15 -37.87 60.38
CA HIS A 26 -24.96 -37.10 61.61
C HIS A 26 -24.00 -37.83 62.49
N ASP A 27 -23.02 -37.11 63.05
CA ASP A 27 -22.62 -37.27 64.47
C ASP A 27 -21.95 -35.95 64.91
N GLU A 28 -22.58 -35.37 65.95
CA GLU A 28 -22.14 -34.25 66.75
C GLU A 28 -21.02 -34.69 67.68
N GLN A 29 -19.83 -34.07 67.62
CA GLN A 29 -18.98 -33.81 68.77
C GLN A 29 -17.92 -32.73 68.48
N ALA A 30 -17.99 -31.68 69.31
CA ALA A 30 -16.98 -30.75 69.82
C ALA A 30 -15.73 -30.33 69.03
N HIS A 31 -15.79 -29.12 68.57
CA HIS A 31 -14.77 -28.05 68.48
C HIS A 31 -13.28 -28.39 68.45
N SER A 32 -12.79 -28.72 67.26
CA SER A 32 -11.59 -28.19 66.63
C SER A 32 -11.99 -27.62 65.25
N PRO A 33 -11.42 -26.50 64.73
CA PRO A 33 -11.79 -26.03 63.42
C PRO A 33 -11.43 -27.12 62.42
N SER A 34 -12.47 -27.74 61.81
CA SER A 34 -12.33 -28.86 60.92
C SER A 34 -11.49 -28.42 59.69
N SER A 35 -10.70 -29.31 59.14
CA SER A 35 -9.89 -29.10 57.93
C SER A 35 -10.70 -28.50 56.77
N THR A 36 -11.99 -28.75 56.73
CA THR A 36 -12.95 -28.15 55.81
C THR A 36 -13.12 -26.63 55.95
N SER A 37 -13.03 -26.09 57.19
CA SER A 37 -13.12 -24.66 57.48
C SER A 37 -11.87 -23.91 56.92
N TYR A 38 -10.67 -24.50 57.06
CA TYR A 38 -9.43 -23.95 56.50
C TYR A 38 -9.42 -24.00 54.98
N PHE A 39 -9.92 -25.07 54.37
CA PHE A 39 -10.02 -25.18 52.91
C PHE A 39 -10.89 -24.06 52.34
N HIS A 40 -12.10 -23.84 52.87
CA HIS A 40 -12.97 -22.78 52.40
C HIS A 40 -12.35 -21.38 52.55
N ARG A 41 -11.61 -21.16 53.65
CA ARG A 41 -10.95 -19.88 53.89
C ARG A 41 -9.78 -19.66 52.96
N VAL A 42 -8.94 -20.69 52.71
CA VAL A 42 -7.85 -20.64 51.73
C VAL A 42 -8.39 -20.43 50.31
N SER A 43 -9.46 -21.15 49.93
CA SER A 43 -10.09 -20.99 48.61
C SER A 43 -10.66 -19.56 48.40
N SER A 44 -11.26 -18.98 49.45
CA SER A 44 -11.77 -17.60 49.41
C SER A 44 -10.64 -16.58 49.24
N LEU A 45 -9.57 -16.71 50.03
CA LEU A 45 -8.41 -15.81 49.93
C LEU A 45 -7.70 -15.92 48.55
N CYS A 46 -7.55 -17.14 48.04
CA CYS A 46 -6.99 -17.34 46.71
C CYS A 46 -7.85 -16.74 45.58
N LYS A 47 -9.18 -16.76 45.71
CA LYS A 47 -10.11 -16.11 44.78
C LYS A 47 -10.05 -14.58 44.83
N ASN A 48 -9.72 -14.03 46.00
CA ASN A 48 -9.60 -12.59 46.21
C ASN A 48 -8.20 -12.03 45.88
N GLY A 49 -7.24 -12.89 45.45
CA GLY A 49 -5.88 -12.46 45.16
C GLY A 49 -4.97 -12.35 46.38
N GLU A 50 -5.46 -12.68 47.59
CA GLU A 50 -4.72 -12.54 48.84
C GLU A 50 -3.84 -13.79 49.15
N ILE A 51 -2.94 -14.12 48.21
CA ILE A 51 -2.14 -15.37 48.24
C ILE A 51 -1.20 -15.42 49.43
N LYS A 52 -0.65 -14.26 49.86
CA LYS A 52 0.25 -14.19 51.00
C LYS A 52 -0.46 -14.56 52.32
N GLU A 53 -1.70 -14.15 52.45
CA GLU A 53 -2.52 -14.52 53.62
C GLU A 53 -2.94 -15.98 53.58
N ALA A 54 -3.26 -16.51 52.39
CA ALA A 54 -3.49 -17.95 52.21
C ALA A 54 -2.28 -18.78 52.62
N LEU A 55 -1.04 -18.35 52.28
CA LEU A 55 0.20 -18.99 52.71
C LEU A 55 0.43 -18.92 54.22
N SER A 56 0.10 -17.79 54.86
CA SER A 56 0.20 -17.65 56.31
C SER A 56 -0.69 -18.65 57.02
N LEU A 57 -1.93 -18.85 56.49
CA LEU A 57 -2.85 -19.88 57.03
C LEU A 57 -2.28 -21.31 56.89
N VAL A 58 -1.63 -21.63 55.77
CA VAL A 58 -1.01 -22.93 55.56
C VAL A 58 0.18 -23.10 56.50
N THR A 59 0.93 -22.06 56.84
CA THR A 59 2.00 -22.11 57.82
C THR A 59 1.44 -22.28 59.25
N GLU A 60 0.30 -21.64 59.55
CA GLU A 60 -0.42 -21.84 60.83
C GLU A 60 -0.91 -23.29 60.97
N MET A 61 -1.43 -23.89 59.89
CA MET A 61 -1.85 -25.31 59.89
C MET A 61 -0.68 -26.24 60.15
N ASP A 62 0.50 -26.01 59.55
CA ASP A 62 1.69 -26.78 59.86
C ASP A 62 2.14 -26.63 61.30
N PHE A 63 2.13 -25.39 61.82
CA PHE A 63 2.51 -25.14 63.24
C PHE A 63 1.59 -25.85 64.21
N ARG A 64 0.29 -26.02 63.83
CA ARG A 64 -0.70 -26.75 64.60
C ARG A 64 -0.69 -28.26 64.36
N ASN A 65 0.23 -28.79 63.59
CA ASN A 65 0.33 -30.20 63.18
C ASN A 65 -0.96 -30.71 62.49
N LEU A 66 -1.73 -29.80 61.83
CA LEU A 66 -2.90 -30.20 61.06
C LEU A 66 -2.49 -30.77 59.73
N ARG A 67 -3.11 -31.88 59.33
CA ARG A 67 -2.80 -32.52 58.03
C ARG A 67 -3.33 -31.64 56.88
N ILE A 68 -2.45 -31.15 56.04
CA ILE A 68 -2.76 -30.33 54.84
C ILE A 68 -3.17 -31.29 53.73
N GLY A 69 -4.40 -31.19 53.20
CA GLY A 69 -4.83 -32.00 52.07
C GLY A 69 -4.18 -31.55 50.74
N PRO A 70 -4.07 -32.44 49.72
CA PRO A 70 -3.61 -32.09 48.37
C PRO A 70 -4.42 -30.96 47.72
N GLU A 71 -5.72 -30.88 48.07
CA GLU A 71 -6.65 -29.89 47.56
C GLU A 71 -6.24 -28.45 47.94
N ILE A 72 -5.70 -28.26 49.16
CA ILE A 72 -5.24 -26.95 49.65
C ILE A 72 -4.08 -26.44 48.80
N TYR A 73 -3.08 -27.30 48.52
CA TYR A 73 -1.97 -26.93 47.59
C TYR A 73 -2.47 -26.61 46.18
N GLY A 74 -3.49 -27.37 45.71
CA GLY A 74 -4.11 -27.12 44.40
C GLY A 74 -4.82 -25.77 44.32
N GLU A 75 -5.52 -25.35 45.37
CA GLU A 75 -6.18 -24.04 45.45
C GLU A 75 -5.15 -22.88 45.48
N ILE A 76 -4.07 -23.02 46.24
CA ILE A 76 -3.04 -21.98 46.31
C ILE A 76 -2.31 -21.85 44.96
N LEU A 77 -1.97 -22.98 44.31
CA LEU A 77 -1.42 -22.99 42.99
C LEU A 77 -2.36 -22.33 41.95
N GLN A 78 -3.70 -22.56 42.12
CA GLN A 78 -4.73 -21.92 41.31
C GLN A 78 -4.77 -20.40 41.54
N GLY A 79 -4.63 -19.96 42.81
CA GLY A 79 -4.51 -18.53 43.17
C GLY A 79 -3.27 -17.92 42.50
N CYS A 80 -2.11 -18.58 42.56
CA CYS A 80 -0.89 -18.14 41.87
C CYS A 80 -1.07 -18.05 40.34
N VAL A 81 -1.92 -18.90 39.75
CA VAL A 81 -2.27 -18.81 38.31
C VAL A 81 -3.05 -17.54 37.99
N TYR A 82 -4.01 -17.16 38.87
CA TYR A 82 -4.82 -15.93 38.68
C TYR A 82 -3.95 -14.67 38.73
N GLU A 83 -3.04 -14.58 39.71
CA GLU A 83 -2.13 -13.44 39.89
C GLU A 83 -0.85 -13.51 39.03
N ARG A 84 -0.62 -14.63 38.32
CA ARG A 84 0.62 -14.94 37.59
C ARG A 84 1.89 -14.82 38.46
N ASP A 85 1.79 -15.10 39.77
CA ASP A 85 2.91 -15.02 40.71
C ASP A 85 3.77 -16.29 40.66
N LEU A 86 4.74 -16.25 39.74
CA LEU A 86 5.72 -17.32 39.58
C LEU A 86 6.61 -17.52 40.82
N SER A 87 6.91 -16.46 41.56
CA SER A 87 7.80 -16.51 42.74
C SER A 87 7.18 -17.32 43.88
N THR A 88 5.94 -16.97 44.21
CA THR A 88 5.18 -17.66 45.25
C THR A 88 4.89 -19.12 44.89
N GLY A 89 4.53 -19.36 43.63
CA GLY A 89 4.28 -20.73 43.14
C GLY A 89 5.53 -21.62 43.19
N LYS A 90 6.72 -21.09 42.93
CA LYS A 90 7.99 -21.81 43.12
C LYS A 90 8.25 -22.17 44.58
N GLN A 91 7.91 -21.30 45.53
CA GLN A 91 8.01 -21.57 46.97
C GLN A 91 7.08 -22.72 47.38
N ILE A 92 5.86 -22.73 46.87
CA ILE A 92 4.88 -23.78 47.10
C ILE A 92 5.37 -25.11 46.52
N HIS A 93 5.91 -25.10 45.29
CA HIS A 93 6.48 -26.30 44.69
C HIS A 93 7.64 -26.87 45.54
N ALA A 94 8.56 -26.03 45.98
CA ALA A 94 9.64 -26.44 46.88
C ALA A 94 9.12 -27.05 48.22
N ARG A 95 8.04 -26.48 48.78
CA ARG A 95 7.39 -26.99 49.99
C ARG A 95 6.68 -28.32 49.75
N ILE A 96 6.04 -28.52 48.59
CA ILE A 96 5.43 -29.80 48.21
C ILE A 96 6.53 -30.90 48.14
N LEU A 97 7.65 -30.59 47.52
CA LEU A 97 8.81 -31.53 47.47
C LEU A 97 9.40 -31.84 48.84
N LYS A 98 9.48 -30.86 49.72
CA LYS A 98 10.01 -31.02 51.09
C LYS A 98 9.10 -31.88 51.99
N ASN A 99 7.78 -31.82 51.75
CA ASN A 99 6.78 -32.55 52.55
C ASN A 99 6.65 -34.02 52.17
N GLY A 100 7.50 -34.52 51.31
CA GLY A 100 7.69 -35.93 51.01
C GLY A 100 6.90 -36.49 49.82
N ASP A 101 7.17 -37.74 49.48
CA ASP A 101 6.67 -38.43 48.29
C ASP A 101 5.14 -38.48 48.17
N PHE A 102 4.43 -38.45 49.31
CA PHE A 102 2.95 -38.46 49.35
C PHE A 102 2.35 -37.27 48.58
N TYR A 103 2.94 -36.07 48.73
CA TYR A 103 2.47 -34.86 48.01
C TYR A 103 3.15 -34.72 46.66
N ALA A 104 4.47 -35.00 46.58
CA ALA A 104 5.25 -34.85 45.38
C ALA A 104 4.81 -35.79 44.24
N ARG A 105 4.24 -36.95 44.60
CA ARG A 105 3.77 -37.95 43.62
C ARG A 105 2.24 -38.09 43.58
N ASN A 106 1.54 -37.06 44.04
CA ASN A 106 0.08 -37.01 43.93
C ASN A 106 -0.30 -36.51 42.53
N GLU A 107 -1.04 -37.29 41.75
CA GLU A 107 -1.45 -37.00 40.36
C GLU A 107 -2.17 -35.65 40.24
N TYR A 108 -3.01 -35.28 41.23
CA TYR A 108 -3.71 -33.98 41.20
C TYR A 108 -2.72 -32.81 41.36
N ILE A 109 -1.76 -32.91 42.30
CA ILE A 109 -0.76 -31.87 42.52
C ILE A 109 0.20 -31.79 41.35
N GLU A 110 0.66 -32.91 40.80
CA GLU A 110 1.55 -32.96 39.62
C GLU A 110 0.87 -32.25 38.40
N THR A 111 -0.41 -32.56 38.14
CA THR A 111 -1.19 -31.89 37.08
C THR A 111 -1.31 -30.40 37.35
N LYS A 112 -1.61 -29.98 38.59
CA LYS A 112 -1.75 -28.58 38.97
C LYS A 112 -0.42 -27.82 38.82
N LEU A 113 0.72 -28.45 39.12
CA LEU A 113 2.04 -27.85 38.91
C LEU A 113 2.31 -27.62 37.41
N VAL A 114 2.00 -28.59 36.55
CA VAL A 114 2.17 -28.42 35.11
C VAL A 114 1.30 -27.26 34.62
N ILE A 115 0.01 -27.20 35.03
CA ILE A 115 -0.92 -26.10 34.67
C ILE A 115 -0.38 -24.76 35.17
N PHE A 116 0.13 -24.72 36.41
CA PHE A 116 0.67 -23.49 37.00
C PHE A 116 1.85 -22.95 36.19
N TYR A 117 2.89 -23.76 35.95
CA TYR A 117 4.06 -23.33 35.19
C TYR A 117 3.71 -23.00 33.73
N ALA A 118 2.81 -23.76 33.13
CA ALA A 118 2.32 -23.48 31.79
C ALA A 118 1.57 -22.14 31.71
N LYS A 119 0.73 -21.80 32.69
CA LYS A 119 -0.01 -20.54 32.75
C LYS A 119 0.87 -19.32 33.07
N CYS A 120 1.98 -19.55 33.81
CA CYS A 120 3.00 -18.53 34.06
C CYS A 120 4.07 -18.45 32.95
N ASP A 121 3.83 -19.06 31.78
CA ASP A 121 4.67 -19.04 30.58
C ASP A 121 6.11 -19.60 30.81
N ALA A 122 6.31 -20.40 31.84
CA ALA A 122 7.57 -21.10 32.16
C ALA A 122 7.62 -22.48 31.47
N LEU A 123 7.75 -22.47 30.11
CA LEU A 123 7.64 -23.67 29.29
C LEU A 123 8.64 -24.75 29.67
N GLU A 124 9.93 -24.42 29.88
CA GLU A 124 10.97 -25.39 30.19
C GLU A 124 10.66 -26.22 31.41
N ILE A 125 10.20 -25.56 32.48
CA ILE A 125 9.84 -26.25 33.73
C ILE A 125 8.55 -27.06 33.53
N ALA A 126 7.58 -26.54 32.83
CA ALA A 126 6.33 -27.22 32.51
C ALA A 126 6.57 -28.51 31.72
N GLU A 127 7.44 -28.49 30.69
CA GLU A 127 7.80 -29.67 29.90
C GLU A 127 8.56 -30.73 30.70
N VAL A 128 9.52 -30.33 31.56
CA VAL A 128 10.22 -31.25 32.47
C VAL A 128 9.26 -31.95 33.43
N LEU A 129 8.31 -31.20 33.99
CA LEU A 129 7.29 -31.77 34.87
C LEU A 129 6.33 -32.67 34.09
N PHE A 130 5.90 -32.26 32.92
CA PHE A 130 5.01 -33.03 32.06
C PHE A 130 5.64 -34.36 31.62
N SER A 131 6.94 -34.37 31.27
CA SER A 131 7.66 -35.59 30.90
C SER A 131 7.77 -36.57 32.06
N LYS A 132 7.78 -36.10 33.31
CA LYS A 132 7.84 -36.92 34.52
C LYS A 132 6.48 -37.40 35.04
N LEU A 133 5.35 -36.88 34.46
CA LEU A 133 4.01 -37.33 34.87
C LEU A 133 3.86 -38.83 34.64
N ARG A 134 3.32 -39.54 35.64
CA ARG A 134 2.97 -40.96 35.53
C ARG A 134 1.76 -41.19 34.64
N VAL A 135 0.74 -40.35 34.81
CA VAL A 135 -0.48 -40.36 34.03
C VAL A 135 -0.66 -38.97 33.41
N ARG A 136 -0.61 -38.91 32.09
CA ARG A 136 -0.90 -37.70 31.35
C ARG A 136 -2.40 -37.66 31.10
N ASN A 137 -3.07 -36.62 31.60
CA ASN A 137 -4.51 -36.42 31.43
C ASN A 137 -4.79 -35.22 30.46
N VAL A 138 -6.05 -35.04 30.06
CA VAL A 138 -6.48 -34.01 29.14
C VAL A 138 -6.06 -32.61 29.62
N PHE A 139 -6.10 -32.35 30.95
CA PHE A 139 -5.73 -31.04 31.51
C PHE A 139 -4.24 -30.73 31.40
N SER A 140 -3.37 -31.75 31.60
CA SER A 140 -1.93 -31.57 31.44
C SER A 140 -1.56 -31.34 29.97
N TRP A 141 -2.19 -32.04 29.02
CA TRP A 141 -2.02 -31.81 27.60
C TRP A 141 -2.52 -30.43 27.18
N ALA A 142 -3.73 -30.03 27.64
CA ALA A 142 -4.27 -28.71 27.36
C ALA A 142 -3.35 -27.57 27.84
N ALA A 143 -2.69 -27.77 29.00
CA ALA A 143 -1.74 -26.80 29.53
C ALA A 143 -0.49 -26.68 28.66
N ILE A 144 0.12 -27.78 28.25
CA ILE A 144 1.33 -27.80 27.41
C ILE A 144 1.05 -27.29 26.01
N ILE A 145 -0.01 -27.76 25.36
CA ILE A 145 -0.42 -27.27 24.04
C ILE A 145 -0.72 -25.78 24.11
N GLY A 146 -1.46 -25.34 25.15
CA GLY A 146 -1.82 -23.95 25.34
C GLY A 146 -0.63 -23.02 25.57
N VAL A 147 0.39 -23.41 26.34
CA VAL A 147 1.59 -22.57 26.53
C VAL A 147 2.42 -22.50 25.25
N LYS A 148 2.60 -23.60 24.53
CA LYS A 148 3.31 -23.61 23.23
C LYS A 148 2.64 -22.65 22.24
N CYS A 149 1.31 -22.65 22.16
CA CYS A 149 0.57 -21.71 21.32
C CYS A 149 0.76 -20.23 21.75
N ARG A 150 0.81 -19.95 23.07
CA ARG A 150 0.99 -18.57 23.56
C ARG A 150 2.38 -18.01 23.27
N ILE A 151 3.41 -18.86 23.38
CA ILE A 151 4.82 -18.48 23.14
C ILE A 151 5.15 -18.47 21.63
N GLY A 152 4.22 -18.89 20.77
CA GLY A 152 4.42 -18.89 19.32
C GLY A 152 5.01 -20.20 18.76
N LEU A 153 5.25 -21.22 19.60
CA LEU A 153 5.75 -22.54 19.17
C LEU A 153 4.59 -23.40 18.61
N CYS A 154 3.93 -22.88 17.56
CA CYS A 154 2.71 -23.48 17.02
C CYS A 154 2.94 -24.90 16.45
N GLU A 155 4.06 -25.17 15.80
CA GLU A 155 4.39 -26.50 15.30
C GLU A 155 4.51 -27.52 16.45
N GLY A 156 5.20 -27.15 17.53
CA GLY A 156 5.32 -27.97 18.72
C GLY A 156 3.97 -28.22 19.43
N ALA A 157 3.04 -27.27 19.34
CA ALA A 157 1.68 -27.47 19.84
C ALA A 157 0.89 -28.49 19.01
N LEU A 158 1.02 -28.44 17.66
CA LEU A 158 0.38 -29.41 16.76
C LEU A 158 0.98 -30.82 16.90
N MET A 159 2.30 -30.91 17.10
CA MET A 159 2.96 -32.19 17.41
C MET A 159 2.44 -32.78 18.73
N GLY A 160 2.29 -31.92 19.78
CA GLY A 160 1.72 -32.35 21.06
C GLY A 160 0.26 -32.84 20.93
N PHE A 161 -0.52 -32.24 20.04
CA PHE A 161 -1.86 -32.72 19.75
C PHE A 161 -1.86 -34.10 19.06
N VAL A 162 -0.96 -34.35 18.13
CA VAL A 162 -0.82 -35.69 17.51
C VAL A 162 -0.38 -36.74 18.53
N GLU A 163 0.63 -36.41 19.35
CA GLU A 163 1.09 -37.29 20.43
C GLU A 163 -0.02 -37.60 21.46
N MET A 164 -0.86 -36.62 21.77
CA MET A 164 -2.05 -36.81 22.64
C MET A 164 -3.02 -37.84 22.03
N LEU A 165 -3.28 -37.79 20.73
CA LEU A 165 -4.15 -38.74 20.04
C LEU A 165 -3.51 -40.15 19.94
N GLU A 166 -2.20 -40.22 19.74
CA GLU A 166 -1.43 -41.48 19.72
C GLU A 166 -1.44 -42.20 21.09
N ASN A 167 -1.53 -41.41 22.18
CA ASN A 167 -1.69 -41.96 23.54
C ASN A 167 -3.15 -42.27 23.90
N GLU A 168 -4.07 -42.28 22.92
CA GLU A 168 -5.51 -42.56 23.11
C GLU A 168 -6.22 -41.56 24.04
N ILE A 169 -5.66 -40.36 24.24
CA ILE A 169 -6.28 -39.32 25.03
C ILE A 169 -7.07 -38.39 24.09
N PHE A 170 -8.36 -38.34 24.26
CA PHE A 170 -9.24 -37.59 23.36
C PHE A 170 -9.28 -36.11 23.73
N PRO A 171 -8.96 -35.19 22.79
CA PRO A 171 -9.04 -33.74 22.99
C PRO A 171 -10.46 -33.26 23.30
N ASP A 172 -10.57 -32.36 24.23
CA ASP A 172 -11.81 -31.74 24.67
C ASP A 172 -12.02 -30.32 24.12
N ASN A 173 -13.07 -29.65 24.59
CA ASN A 173 -13.38 -28.27 24.22
C ASN A 173 -12.36 -27.23 24.69
N PHE A 174 -11.34 -27.58 25.48
CA PHE A 174 -10.24 -26.70 25.87
C PHE A 174 -8.97 -26.90 25.03
N VAL A 175 -8.74 -28.11 24.53
CA VAL A 175 -7.61 -28.44 23.67
C VAL A 175 -7.83 -27.97 22.23
N VAL A 176 -8.98 -28.28 21.65
CA VAL A 176 -9.31 -27.98 20.27
C VAL A 176 -9.12 -26.48 19.90
N PRO A 177 -9.59 -25.49 20.69
CA PRO A 177 -9.36 -24.09 20.39
C PRO A 177 -7.90 -23.67 20.30
N ASN A 178 -7.02 -24.24 21.15
CA ASN A 178 -5.59 -23.98 21.09
C ASN A 178 -4.97 -24.55 19.81
N VAL A 179 -5.41 -25.75 19.41
CA VAL A 179 -4.97 -26.39 18.15
C VAL A 179 -5.46 -25.58 16.93
N CYS A 180 -6.71 -25.12 16.92
CA CYS A 180 -7.22 -24.22 15.88
C CYS A 180 -6.41 -22.93 15.78
N LYS A 181 -6.08 -22.33 16.95
CA LYS A 181 -5.23 -21.14 17.01
C LYS A 181 -3.84 -21.38 16.39
N ALA A 182 -3.21 -22.55 16.68
CA ALA A 182 -1.93 -22.94 16.09
C ALA A 182 -2.03 -23.15 14.57
N CYS A 183 -3.08 -23.83 14.09
CA CYS A 183 -3.34 -24.02 12.67
C CYS A 183 -3.53 -22.68 11.93
N GLY A 184 -4.28 -21.75 12.52
CA GLY A 184 -4.49 -20.41 11.97
C GLY A 184 -3.21 -19.59 11.90
N ALA A 185 -2.36 -19.66 12.93
CA ALA A 185 -1.07 -18.96 12.96
C ALA A 185 -0.09 -19.49 11.90
N LEU A 186 -0.07 -20.80 11.66
CA LEU A 186 0.76 -21.44 10.62
C LEU A 186 0.11 -21.42 9.23
N LYS A 187 -1.13 -20.96 9.12
CA LYS A 187 -1.94 -21.03 7.88
C LYS A 187 -2.06 -22.45 7.31
N TRP A 188 -2.06 -23.48 8.14
CA TRP A 188 -2.16 -24.88 7.74
C TRP A 188 -3.62 -25.35 7.61
N SER A 189 -4.31 -24.90 6.58
CA SER A 189 -5.72 -25.21 6.33
C SER A 189 -6.00 -26.72 6.21
N ARG A 190 -5.07 -27.51 5.66
CA ARG A 190 -5.24 -28.96 5.52
C ARG A 190 -5.27 -29.67 6.87
N PHE A 191 -4.38 -29.31 7.78
CA PHE A 191 -4.39 -29.84 9.15
C PHE A 191 -5.64 -29.37 9.90
N GLY A 192 -6.01 -28.11 9.76
CA GLY A 192 -7.22 -27.53 10.34
C GLY A 192 -8.50 -28.26 9.89
N ARG A 193 -8.61 -28.67 8.62
CA ARG A 193 -9.71 -29.53 8.16
C ARG A 193 -9.73 -30.89 8.84
N GLY A 194 -8.57 -31.46 9.12
CA GLY A 194 -8.47 -32.69 9.91
C GLY A 194 -8.99 -32.51 11.33
N VAL A 195 -8.64 -31.39 11.98
CA VAL A 195 -9.16 -31.02 13.31
C VAL A 195 -10.67 -30.80 13.27
N HIS A 196 -11.19 -30.12 12.24
CA HIS A 196 -12.63 -29.94 12.05
C HIS A 196 -13.34 -31.30 11.90
N GLY A 197 -12.81 -32.21 11.09
CA GLY A 197 -13.34 -33.58 10.97
C GLY A 197 -13.33 -34.35 12.29
N TYR A 198 -12.35 -34.11 13.19
CA TYR A 198 -12.36 -34.62 14.54
C TYR A 198 -13.51 -34.02 15.37
N VAL A 199 -13.69 -32.68 15.32
CA VAL A 199 -14.76 -31.98 16.05
C VAL A 199 -16.13 -32.54 15.69
N VAL A 200 -16.41 -32.70 14.40
CA VAL A 200 -17.68 -33.29 13.92
C VAL A 200 -17.87 -34.73 14.44
N LYS A 201 -16.82 -35.56 14.35
CA LYS A 201 -16.91 -36.96 14.82
C LYS A 201 -17.10 -37.09 16.34
N SER A 202 -16.50 -36.15 17.11
CA SER A 202 -16.58 -36.17 18.57
C SER A 202 -17.82 -35.48 19.12
N GLY A 203 -18.67 -34.87 18.27
CA GLY A 203 -19.86 -34.12 18.71
C GLY A 203 -19.54 -32.82 19.45
N LEU A 204 -18.36 -32.22 19.22
CA LEU A 204 -17.97 -30.95 19.81
C LEU A 204 -18.43 -29.73 18.98
N GLU A 205 -19.11 -29.95 17.87
CA GLU A 205 -19.61 -28.94 16.95
C GLU A 205 -20.65 -28.00 17.61
N ASP A 206 -21.46 -28.53 18.53
CA ASP A 206 -22.47 -27.73 19.29
C ASP A 206 -21.82 -26.74 20.29
N CYS A 207 -20.52 -26.87 20.57
CA CYS A 207 -19.84 -25.99 21.47
C CYS A 207 -19.45 -24.68 20.74
N VAL A 208 -20.14 -23.57 21.08
CA VAL A 208 -19.92 -22.25 20.48
C VAL A 208 -18.45 -21.81 20.55
N PHE A 209 -17.74 -22.18 21.63
CA PHE A 209 -16.32 -21.84 21.80
C PHE A 209 -15.42 -22.57 20.79
N VAL A 210 -15.70 -23.84 20.52
CA VAL A 210 -14.99 -24.66 19.53
C VAL A 210 -15.33 -24.18 18.12
N ALA A 211 -16.60 -23.99 17.81
CA ALA A 211 -17.06 -23.53 16.50
C ALA A 211 -16.52 -22.12 16.16
N SER A 212 -16.53 -21.18 17.13
CA SER A 212 -15.90 -19.85 16.94
C SER A 212 -14.41 -19.93 16.66
N SER A 213 -13.71 -20.89 17.33
CA SER A 213 -12.27 -21.09 17.11
C SER A 213 -11.96 -21.72 15.74
N LEU A 214 -12.85 -22.58 15.23
CA LEU A 214 -12.78 -23.12 13.87
C LEU A 214 -13.00 -22.03 12.83
N ALA A 215 -14.00 -21.16 13.03
CA ALA A 215 -14.26 -20.02 12.14
C ALA A 215 -13.07 -19.06 12.10
N ASP A 216 -12.46 -18.73 13.25
CA ASP A 216 -11.22 -17.91 13.34
C ASP A 216 -10.04 -18.59 12.62
N MET A 217 -9.87 -19.91 12.79
CA MET A 217 -8.84 -20.68 12.12
C MET A 217 -8.98 -20.62 10.60
N TYR A 218 -10.18 -20.88 10.07
CA TYR A 218 -10.43 -20.81 8.64
C TYR A 218 -10.28 -19.40 8.09
N GLY A 219 -10.73 -18.39 8.83
CA GLY A 219 -10.52 -16.98 8.52
C GLY A 219 -9.04 -16.64 8.34
N LYS A 220 -8.18 -17.04 9.32
CA LYS A 220 -6.73 -16.83 9.26
C LYS A 220 -6.04 -17.64 8.16
N CYS A 221 -6.58 -18.80 7.80
CA CYS A 221 -6.08 -19.60 6.67
C CYS A 221 -6.53 -19.07 5.30
N GLY A 222 -7.38 -18.05 5.24
CA GLY A 222 -7.90 -17.49 3.98
C GLY A 222 -9.01 -18.31 3.33
N VAL A 223 -9.58 -19.29 4.03
CA VAL A 223 -10.65 -20.18 3.52
C VAL A 223 -12.00 -19.69 4.04
N LEU A 224 -12.43 -18.54 3.52
CA LEU A 224 -13.60 -17.81 4.03
C LEU A 224 -14.92 -18.56 3.84
N ASP A 225 -15.07 -19.35 2.79
CA ASP A 225 -16.29 -20.13 2.52
C ASP A 225 -16.52 -21.19 3.62
N ASP A 226 -15.44 -21.88 4.06
CA ASP A 226 -15.53 -22.85 5.14
C ASP A 226 -15.76 -22.13 6.50
N ALA A 227 -15.16 -20.94 6.69
CA ALA A 227 -15.41 -20.12 7.89
C ALA A 227 -16.88 -19.71 8.02
N SER A 228 -17.49 -19.26 6.91
CA SER A 228 -18.92 -18.90 6.88
C SER A 228 -19.83 -20.07 7.15
N LYS A 229 -19.54 -21.25 6.57
CA LYS A 229 -20.34 -22.46 6.82
C LYS A 229 -20.34 -22.85 8.27
N VAL A 230 -19.15 -22.91 8.90
CA VAL A 230 -19.03 -23.19 10.34
C VAL A 230 -19.78 -22.16 11.18
N PHE A 231 -19.70 -20.88 10.80
CA PHE A 231 -20.44 -19.83 11.50
C PHE A 231 -21.95 -19.98 11.35
N ASP A 232 -22.44 -20.38 10.15
CA ASP A 232 -23.87 -20.57 9.88
C ASP A 232 -24.46 -21.75 10.64
N GLU A 233 -23.65 -22.75 10.97
CA GLU A 233 -24.05 -23.91 11.77
C GLU A 233 -24.16 -23.62 13.29
N ILE A 234 -23.66 -22.47 13.79
CA ILE A 234 -23.77 -22.09 15.20
C ILE A 234 -25.20 -21.64 15.53
N PRO A 235 -25.93 -22.35 16.41
CA PRO A 235 -27.34 -22.04 16.70
C PRO A 235 -27.47 -20.69 17.44
N ASP A 236 -26.73 -20.52 18.54
CA ASP A 236 -26.74 -19.32 19.39
C ASP A 236 -25.45 -18.55 19.22
N ARG A 237 -25.43 -17.61 18.29
CA ARG A 237 -24.23 -16.83 17.94
C ARG A 237 -23.98 -15.75 18.95
N ASN A 238 -22.94 -15.89 19.73
CA ASN A 238 -22.49 -14.83 20.65
C ASN A 238 -21.54 -13.84 19.96
N ALA A 239 -21.22 -12.71 20.62
CA ALA A 239 -20.33 -11.70 20.06
C ALA A 239 -18.94 -12.24 19.64
N VAL A 240 -18.45 -13.31 20.28
CA VAL A 240 -17.16 -13.92 19.94
C VAL A 240 -17.21 -14.60 18.57
N ALA A 241 -18.29 -15.33 18.27
CA ALA A 241 -18.49 -15.98 16.97
C ALA A 241 -18.56 -14.94 15.83
N TRP A 242 -19.33 -13.87 16.02
CA TRP A 242 -19.43 -12.77 15.06
C TRP A 242 -18.08 -12.11 14.84
N ASN A 243 -17.35 -11.79 15.90
CA ASN A 243 -16.03 -11.19 15.80
C ASN A 243 -15.02 -12.08 15.09
N ALA A 244 -15.02 -13.39 15.32
CA ALA A 244 -14.13 -14.34 14.66
C ALA A 244 -14.28 -14.30 13.14
N LEU A 245 -15.54 -14.33 12.64
CA LEU A 245 -15.78 -14.25 11.20
C LEU A 245 -15.48 -12.86 10.64
N MET A 246 -15.87 -11.77 11.32
CA MET A 246 -15.60 -10.40 10.90
C MET A 246 -14.09 -10.14 10.78
N VAL A 247 -13.29 -10.53 11.78
CA VAL A 247 -11.83 -10.42 11.75
C VAL A 247 -11.26 -11.22 10.59
N GLY A 248 -11.77 -12.43 10.33
CA GLY A 248 -11.39 -13.24 9.19
C GLY A 248 -11.62 -12.50 7.85
N TYR A 249 -12.78 -11.87 7.67
CA TYR A 249 -13.06 -11.09 6.46
C TYR A 249 -12.11 -9.89 6.31
N VAL A 250 -11.88 -9.11 7.38
CA VAL A 250 -10.98 -7.95 7.34
C VAL A 250 -9.53 -8.34 7.01
N GLN A 251 -9.02 -9.42 7.62
CA GLN A 251 -7.67 -9.92 7.36
C GLN A 251 -7.46 -10.40 5.92
N ASN A 252 -8.54 -10.80 5.25
CA ASN A 252 -8.51 -11.22 3.84
C ASN A 252 -8.95 -10.12 2.86
N GLY A 253 -9.06 -8.87 3.32
CA GLY A 253 -9.42 -7.73 2.49
C GLY A 253 -10.88 -7.62 2.07
N LYS A 254 -11.75 -8.48 2.63
CA LYS A 254 -13.19 -8.49 2.38
C LYS A 254 -13.92 -7.56 3.36
N ASN A 255 -13.56 -6.27 3.29
CA ASN A 255 -13.99 -5.28 4.28
C ASN A 255 -15.49 -4.97 4.19
N GLU A 256 -16.09 -4.95 2.98
CA GLU A 256 -17.51 -4.72 2.79
C GLU A 256 -18.36 -5.82 3.44
N GLU A 257 -17.93 -7.07 3.27
CA GLU A 257 -18.60 -8.23 3.87
C GLU A 257 -18.53 -8.17 5.41
N ALA A 258 -17.40 -7.71 5.98
CA ALA A 258 -17.26 -7.51 7.41
C ALA A 258 -18.25 -6.45 7.94
N ILE A 259 -18.45 -5.34 7.23
CA ILE A 259 -19.42 -4.29 7.63
C ILE A 259 -20.85 -4.77 7.46
N ARG A 260 -21.18 -5.54 6.42
CA ARG A 260 -22.50 -6.18 6.27
C ARG A 260 -22.78 -7.12 7.44
N LEU A 261 -21.80 -7.94 7.80
CA LEU A 261 -21.91 -8.87 8.92
C LEU A 261 -22.16 -8.14 10.26
N PHE A 262 -21.51 -6.98 10.46
CA PHE A 262 -21.77 -6.12 11.62
C PHE A 262 -23.21 -5.60 11.64
N SER A 263 -23.74 -5.20 10.50
CA SER A 263 -25.15 -4.80 10.40
C SER A 263 -26.10 -5.93 10.75
N ASP A 264 -25.78 -7.15 10.29
CA ASP A 264 -26.60 -8.34 10.58
C ASP A 264 -26.51 -8.79 12.04
N MET A 265 -25.34 -8.70 12.68
CA MET A 265 -25.15 -8.88 14.12
C MET A 265 -26.09 -7.97 14.93
N ARG A 266 -26.17 -6.70 14.55
CA ARG A 266 -27.04 -5.72 15.22
C ARG A 266 -28.52 -6.01 15.00
N LYS A 267 -28.92 -6.44 13.78
CA LYS A 267 -30.31 -6.84 13.50
C LYS A 267 -30.76 -8.05 14.33
N GLN A 268 -29.82 -8.94 14.68
CA GLN A 268 -30.07 -10.08 15.56
C GLN A 268 -30.04 -9.72 17.06
N GLY A 269 -29.86 -8.44 17.40
CA GLY A 269 -29.88 -7.97 18.77
C GLY A 269 -28.63 -8.32 19.60
N VAL A 270 -27.54 -8.75 18.97
CA VAL A 270 -26.28 -9.03 19.66
C VAL A 270 -25.52 -7.71 19.90
N GLU A 271 -25.20 -7.42 21.13
CA GLU A 271 -24.52 -6.18 21.51
C GLU A 271 -23.06 -6.18 20.99
N PRO A 272 -22.63 -5.11 20.29
CA PRO A 272 -21.25 -4.94 19.85
C PRO A 272 -20.31 -4.84 21.05
N THR A 273 -19.19 -5.54 20.97
CA THR A 273 -18.07 -5.43 21.91
C THR A 273 -17.02 -4.45 21.41
N ARG A 274 -16.04 -4.09 22.26
CA ARG A 274 -14.89 -3.27 21.84
C ARG A 274 -14.15 -3.87 20.64
N VAL A 275 -13.99 -5.20 20.61
CA VAL A 275 -13.37 -5.92 19.49
C VAL A 275 -14.21 -5.78 18.22
N THR A 276 -15.54 -5.85 18.33
CA THR A 276 -16.45 -5.64 17.19
C THR A 276 -16.24 -4.26 16.57
N VAL A 277 -16.28 -3.21 17.41
CA VAL A 277 -16.12 -1.82 16.94
C VAL A 277 -14.72 -1.60 16.34
N SER A 278 -13.66 -2.10 17.00
CA SER A 278 -12.28 -2.01 16.48
C SER A 278 -12.13 -2.70 15.12
N THR A 279 -12.81 -3.84 14.93
CA THR A 279 -12.78 -4.56 13.63
C THR A 279 -13.52 -3.78 12.55
N CYS A 280 -14.68 -3.17 12.88
CA CYS A 280 -15.42 -2.31 11.95
C CYS A 280 -14.63 -1.06 11.58
N LEU A 281 -13.96 -0.42 12.55
CA LEU A 281 -13.08 0.73 12.29
C LEU A 281 -11.92 0.36 11.37
N SER A 282 -11.32 -0.82 11.58
CA SER A 282 -10.26 -1.32 10.71
C SER A 282 -10.76 -1.60 9.29
N ALA A 283 -11.95 -2.19 9.14
CA ALA A 283 -12.59 -2.40 7.84
C ALA A 283 -12.86 -1.07 7.13
N SER A 284 -13.48 -0.10 7.83
CA SER A 284 -13.79 1.23 7.30
C SER A 284 -12.51 2.00 6.92
N ALA A 285 -11.44 1.91 7.72
CA ALA A 285 -10.14 2.50 7.42
C ALA A 285 -9.52 1.93 6.13
N ASN A 286 -9.66 0.62 5.91
CA ASN A 286 -9.11 -0.04 4.73
C ASN A 286 -9.91 0.27 3.44
N MET A 287 -11.19 0.58 3.57
CA MET A 287 -12.06 0.96 2.44
C MET A 287 -12.08 2.46 2.17
N GLY A 288 -11.59 3.28 3.11
CA GLY A 288 -11.81 4.73 3.08
C GLY A 288 -13.26 5.12 3.40
N GLY A 289 -14.04 4.23 4.04
CA GLY A 289 -15.45 4.42 4.39
C GLY A 289 -15.63 5.38 5.58
N VAL A 290 -15.76 6.67 5.29
CA VAL A 290 -15.87 7.73 6.32
C VAL A 290 -17.12 7.57 7.18
N GLU A 291 -18.26 7.34 6.54
CA GLU A 291 -19.56 7.29 7.23
C GLU A 291 -19.71 6.04 8.10
N GLU A 292 -19.25 4.87 7.60
CA GLU A 292 -19.25 3.61 8.34
C GLU A 292 -18.37 3.69 9.58
N GLY A 293 -17.21 4.32 9.46
CA GLY A 293 -16.32 4.53 10.58
C GLY A 293 -16.87 5.50 11.62
N LYS A 294 -17.49 6.62 11.21
CA LYS A 294 -18.18 7.56 12.11
C LYS A 294 -19.35 6.90 12.83
N GLN A 295 -20.12 6.06 12.14
CA GLN A 295 -21.20 5.28 12.75
C GLN A 295 -20.65 4.31 13.80
N SER A 296 -19.54 3.63 13.51
CA SER A 296 -18.88 2.74 14.47
C SER A 296 -18.37 3.50 15.70
N HIS A 297 -17.83 4.71 15.53
CA HIS A 297 -17.45 5.60 16.65
C HIS A 297 -18.67 6.05 17.47
N ALA A 298 -19.76 6.44 16.81
CA ALA A 298 -21.00 6.81 17.49
C ALA A 298 -21.56 5.65 18.35
N ILE A 299 -21.50 4.41 17.83
CA ILE A 299 -21.90 3.22 18.57
C ILE A 299 -21.03 3.01 19.83
N ALA A 300 -19.72 3.23 19.73
CA ALA A 300 -18.83 3.17 20.90
C ALA A 300 -19.24 4.18 21.98
N ILE A 301 -19.56 5.41 21.58
CA ILE A 301 -19.99 6.48 22.50
C ILE A 301 -21.34 6.14 23.14
N VAL A 302 -22.33 5.71 22.36
CA VAL A 302 -23.69 5.38 22.86
C VAL A 302 -23.65 4.20 23.84
N ASN A 303 -22.78 3.20 23.58
CA ASN A 303 -22.61 2.05 24.46
C ASN A 303 -21.68 2.34 25.66
N GLY A 304 -21.25 3.58 25.85
CA GLY A 304 -20.41 3.97 27.00
C GLY A 304 -19.06 3.24 27.01
N MET A 305 -18.52 2.87 25.85
CA MET A 305 -17.22 2.21 25.77
C MET A 305 -16.12 3.22 26.12
N GLU A 306 -15.36 2.92 27.16
CA GLU A 306 -14.21 3.74 27.52
C GLU A 306 -13.15 3.72 26.41
N LEU A 307 -12.49 4.85 26.21
CA LEU A 307 -11.34 4.99 25.30
C LEU A 307 -10.09 4.34 25.93
N ASP A 308 -10.09 3.01 25.98
CA ASP A 308 -8.89 2.24 26.31
C ASP A 308 -7.88 2.25 25.15
N ASN A 309 -6.69 1.74 25.38
CA ASN A 309 -5.64 1.71 24.34
C ASN A 309 -6.09 0.99 23.05
N ILE A 310 -6.93 -0.04 23.14
CA ILE A 310 -7.36 -0.82 21.96
C ILE A 310 -8.33 -0.01 21.09
N LEU A 311 -9.37 0.54 21.68
CA LEU A 311 -10.39 1.29 20.95
C LEU A 311 -9.83 2.64 20.49
N GLY A 312 -9.08 3.34 21.36
CA GLY A 312 -8.41 4.60 21.02
C GLY A 312 -7.46 4.46 19.85
N THR A 313 -6.60 3.45 19.88
CA THR A 313 -5.66 3.14 18.77
C THR A 313 -6.39 2.82 17.47
N SER A 314 -7.51 2.08 17.54
CA SER A 314 -8.31 1.75 16.35
C SER A 314 -9.00 2.99 15.76
N LEU A 315 -9.51 3.90 16.59
CA LEU A 315 -10.09 5.17 16.16
C LEU A 315 -9.04 6.11 15.56
N LEU A 316 -7.87 6.22 16.19
CA LEU A 316 -6.75 6.99 15.65
C LEU A 316 -6.33 6.47 14.28
N ASN A 317 -6.11 5.17 14.15
CA ASN A 317 -5.74 4.55 12.86
C ASN A 317 -6.81 4.82 11.78
N PHE A 318 -8.08 4.73 12.14
CA PHE A 318 -9.18 5.04 11.22
C PHE A 318 -9.12 6.50 10.76
N TYR A 319 -9.15 7.47 11.70
CA TYR A 319 -9.18 8.89 11.34
C TYR A 319 -7.92 9.35 10.61
N CYS A 320 -6.74 8.83 10.98
CA CYS A 320 -5.48 9.12 10.27
C CYS A 320 -5.51 8.60 8.84
N LYS A 321 -5.96 7.35 8.60
CA LYS A 321 -6.03 6.75 7.26
C LYS A 321 -7.03 7.44 6.35
N VAL A 322 -8.15 7.89 6.89
CA VAL A 322 -9.20 8.59 6.13
C VAL A 322 -8.86 10.07 5.92
N GLY A 323 -7.80 10.58 6.56
CA GLY A 323 -7.34 11.96 6.41
C GLY A 323 -8.08 12.98 7.26
N LEU A 324 -8.85 12.56 8.25
CA LEU A 324 -9.58 13.43 9.18
C LEU A 324 -8.73 13.69 10.44
N ILE A 325 -7.61 14.41 10.27
CA ILE A 325 -6.61 14.59 11.32
C ILE A 325 -7.17 15.32 12.56
N GLU A 326 -8.07 16.28 12.38
CA GLU A 326 -8.70 17.01 13.49
C GLU A 326 -9.46 16.08 14.44
N TYR A 327 -10.16 15.07 13.90
CA TYR A 327 -10.84 14.06 14.70
C TYR A 327 -9.85 13.10 15.37
N ALA A 328 -8.73 12.80 14.71
CA ALA A 328 -7.67 12.01 15.30
C ALA A 328 -7.06 12.71 16.52
N GLU A 329 -6.81 14.03 16.44
CA GLU A 329 -6.33 14.87 17.55
C GLU A 329 -7.30 14.82 18.74
N MET A 330 -8.60 15.03 18.48
CA MET A 330 -9.61 14.98 19.54
C MET A 330 -9.66 13.62 20.24
N VAL A 331 -9.47 12.51 19.52
CA VAL A 331 -9.40 11.17 20.12
C VAL A 331 -8.12 11.03 20.92
N PHE A 332 -6.99 11.44 20.34
CA PHE A 332 -5.68 11.37 20.97
C PHE A 332 -5.64 12.15 22.30
N ASP A 333 -6.19 13.36 22.34
CA ASP A 333 -6.23 14.19 23.55
C ASP A 333 -7.09 13.58 24.67
N ARG A 334 -8.17 12.87 24.30
CA ARG A 334 -9.08 12.21 25.24
C ARG A 334 -8.56 10.87 25.77
N MET A 335 -7.54 10.28 25.15
CA MET A 335 -6.95 9.03 25.64
C MET A 335 -6.22 9.27 26.97
N PHE A 336 -6.51 8.41 27.94
CA PHE A 336 -5.93 8.53 29.27
C PHE A 336 -4.47 8.07 29.32
N GLU A 337 -4.16 6.97 28.66
CA GLU A 337 -2.81 6.44 28.51
C GLU A 337 -2.38 6.51 27.04
N LYS A 338 -1.23 7.09 26.80
CA LYS A 338 -0.65 7.22 25.45
C LYS A 338 0.66 6.43 25.40
N ASP A 339 0.63 5.29 24.73
CA ASP A 339 1.82 4.48 24.49
C ASP A 339 2.57 4.91 23.20
N VAL A 340 3.74 4.33 22.96
CA VAL A 340 4.54 4.64 21.76
C VAL A 340 3.75 4.38 20.46
N VAL A 341 2.86 3.39 20.46
CA VAL A 341 2.06 3.04 19.27
C VAL A 341 1.07 4.14 18.94
N THR A 342 0.38 4.70 19.94
CA THR A 342 -0.57 5.81 19.75
C THR A 342 0.12 7.08 19.25
N TRP A 343 1.32 7.39 19.78
CA TRP A 343 2.15 8.49 19.28
C TRP A 343 2.58 8.26 17.83
N ASN A 344 3.04 7.07 17.49
CA ASN A 344 3.44 6.74 16.12
C ASN A 344 2.29 6.86 15.12
N LEU A 345 1.06 6.49 15.52
CA LEU A 345 -0.11 6.62 14.66
C LEU A 345 -0.45 8.08 14.35
N ILE A 346 -0.49 8.95 15.35
CA ILE A 346 -0.81 10.36 15.11
C ILE A 346 0.29 11.06 14.31
N ILE A 347 1.57 10.79 14.60
CA ILE A 347 2.70 11.30 13.83
C ILE A 347 2.62 10.82 12.37
N SER A 348 2.31 9.55 12.15
CA SER A 348 2.12 9.00 10.81
C SER A 348 0.93 9.65 10.09
N GLY A 349 -0.15 9.95 10.83
CA GLY A 349 -1.32 10.68 10.29
C GLY A 349 -0.94 12.06 9.77
N TYR A 350 -0.21 12.85 10.53
CA TYR A 350 0.29 14.17 10.08
C TYR A 350 1.20 14.05 8.85
N VAL A 351 2.13 13.09 8.85
CA VAL A 351 3.02 12.86 7.70
C VAL A 351 2.23 12.47 6.45
N GLN A 352 1.19 11.63 6.58
CA GLN A 352 0.35 11.24 5.46
C GLN A 352 -0.41 12.43 4.85
N GLN A 353 -0.82 13.39 5.67
CA GLN A 353 -1.47 14.63 5.22
C GLN A 353 -0.49 15.70 4.72
N GLY A 354 0.81 15.44 4.79
CA GLY A 354 1.85 16.41 4.40
C GLY A 354 2.14 17.51 5.43
N LEU A 355 1.57 17.40 6.63
CA LEU A 355 1.75 18.33 7.76
C LEU A 355 3.02 17.97 8.56
N VAL A 356 4.18 18.16 7.94
CA VAL A 356 5.45 17.67 8.49
C VAL A 356 5.89 18.46 9.73
N GLU A 357 5.60 19.75 9.78
CA GLU A 357 5.94 20.59 10.94
C GLU A 357 5.18 20.12 12.19
N ASP A 358 3.89 19.80 12.05
CA ASP A 358 3.07 19.28 13.14
C ASP A 358 3.53 17.87 13.56
N ALA A 359 3.94 17.03 12.62
CA ALA A 359 4.53 15.73 12.93
C ALA A 359 5.80 15.86 13.78
N ILE A 360 6.68 16.81 13.45
CA ILE A 360 7.90 17.10 14.22
C ILE A 360 7.55 17.63 15.61
N TYR A 361 6.55 18.50 15.70
CA TYR A 361 6.05 19.00 16.98
C TYR A 361 5.55 17.87 17.87
N MET A 362 4.76 16.94 17.33
CA MET A 362 4.27 15.76 18.07
C MET A 362 5.43 14.86 18.55
N CYS A 363 6.49 14.71 17.75
CA CYS A 363 7.70 14.00 18.20
C CYS A 363 8.39 14.69 19.37
N GLN A 364 8.42 16.03 19.39
CA GLN A 364 8.98 16.78 20.51
C GLN A 364 8.14 16.60 21.79
N LEU A 365 6.79 16.61 21.66
CA LEU A 365 5.88 16.33 22.77
C LEU A 365 6.06 14.91 23.32
N MET A 366 6.19 13.91 22.46
CA MET A 366 6.47 12.52 22.84
C MET A 366 7.73 12.42 23.72
N ARG A 367 8.78 13.19 23.41
CA ARG A 367 10.01 13.25 24.22
C ARG A 367 9.79 13.95 25.57
N LEU A 368 8.95 14.97 25.62
CA LEU A 368 8.60 15.65 26.88
C LEU A 368 7.87 14.70 27.84
N GLU A 369 7.07 13.78 27.32
CA GLU A 369 6.44 12.67 28.06
C GLU A 369 7.44 11.54 28.42
N LYS A 370 8.74 11.76 28.22
CA LYS A 370 9.84 10.80 28.51
C LYS A 370 9.78 9.48 27.73
N LEU A 371 9.00 9.41 26.66
CA LEU A 371 8.96 8.27 25.77
C LEU A 371 10.16 8.32 24.81
N LYS A 372 10.76 7.16 24.52
CA LYS A 372 11.85 7.03 23.57
C LYS A 372 11.30 6.77 22.16
N TYR A 373 11.94 7.33 21.15
CA TYR A 373 11.64 6.97 19.77
C TYR A 373 12.02 5.51 19.52
N ASP A 374 11.14 4.81 18.83
CA ASP A 374 11.40 3.47 18.30
C ASP A 374 11.74 3.53 16.81
N CYS A 375 12.02 2.37 16.20
CA CYS A 375 12.31 2.27 14.77
C CYS A 375 11.15 2.80 13.90
N VAL A 376 9.90 2.65 14.36
CA VAL A 376 8.72 3.12 13.62
C VAL A 376 8.64 4.64 13.60
N THR A 377 8.86 5.30 14.75
CA THR A 377 8.92 6.76 14.84
C THR A 377 9.98 7.34 13.91
N LEU A 378 11.20 6.76 13.95
CA LEU A 378 12.32 7.21 13.15
C LEU A 378 12.09 6.98 11.64
N ALA A 379 11.56 5.83 11.26
CA ALA A 379 11.18 5.53 9.89
C ALA A 379 10.10 6.48 9.36
N THR A 380 9.13 6.84 10.21
CA THR A 380 8.07 7.80 9.83
C THR A 380 8.66 9.20 9.60
N LEU A 381 9.58 9.66 10.45
CA LEU A 381 10.28 10.93 10.25
C LEU A 381 11.18 10.93 9.00
N MET A 382 11.85 9.80 8.71
CA MET A 382 12.60 9.65 7.46
C MET A 382 11.68 9.72 6.23
N SER A 383 10.52 9.06 6.29
CA SER A 383 9.51 9.14 5.22
C SER A 383 8.98 10.57 5.06
N ALA A 384 8.82 11.33 6.15
CA ALA A 384 8.45 12.73 6.10
C ALA A 384 9.51 13.57 5.40
N ALA A 385 10.78 13.38 5.76
CA ALA A 385 11.92 14.06 5.13
C ALA A 385 12.02 13.73 3.62
N ALA A 386 11.76 12.47 3.24
CA ALA A 386 11.73 12.02 1.86
C ALA A 386 10.62 12.69 1.03
N ARG A 387 9.41 12.80 1.61
CA ARG A 387 8.25 13.41 0.93
C ARG A 387 8.38 14.91 0.73
N THR A 388 9.06 15.59 1.64
CA THR A 388 9.28 17.04 1.58
C THR A 388 10.63 17.40 0.95
N GLU A 389 11.39 16.40 0.48
CA GLU A 389 12.75 16.56 -0.05
C GLU A 389 13.69 17.34 0.91
N ASN A 390 13.42 17.23 2.23
CA ASN A 390 14.15 17.95 3.26
C ASN A 390 15.36 17.14 3.74
N LEU A 391 16.46 17.26 3.01
CA LEU A 391 17.72 16.58 3.32
C LEU A 391 18.27 16.92 4.71
N LYS A 392 18.02 18.14 5.21
CA LYS A 392 18.50 18.58 6.53
C LYS A 392 17.84 17.78 7.64
N LEU A 393 16.51 17.69 7.61
CA LEU A 393 15.73 16.87 8.55
C LEU A 393 16.18 15.40 8.50
N GLY A 394 16.34 14.84 7.30
CA GLY A 394 16.80 13.47 7.12
C GLY A 394 18.15 13.20 7.78
N LYS A 395 19.13 14.11 7.62
CA LYS A 395 20.45 14.01 8.27
C LYS A 395 20.38 14.14 9.79
N GLU A 396 19.53 15.01 10.32
CA GLU A 396 19.33 15.15 11.76
C GLU A 396 18.76 13.86 12.39
N VAL A 397 17.76 13.25 11.75
CA VAL A 397 17.18 11.97 12.20
C VAL A 397 18.20 10.84 12.07
N GLN A 398 18.99 10.78 10.99
CA GLN A 398 20.07 9.80 10.84
C GLN A 398 21.13 9.95 11.95
N CYS A 399 21.53 11.15 12.28
CA CYS A 399 22.45 11.39 13.40
C CYS A 399 21.89 10.86 14.73
N TYR A 400 20.57 10.96 14.94
CA TYR A 400 19.93 10.37 16.11
C TYR A 400 20.00 8.83 16.06
N CYS A 401 19.73 8.21 14.90
CA CYS A 401 19.83 6.77 14.72
C CYS A 401 21.23 6.24 15.06
N ILE A 402 22.27 6.90 14.56
CA ILE A 402 23.67 6.55 14.83
C ILE A 402 24.00 6.64 16.32
N ARG A 403 23.61 7.73 16.99
CA ARG A 403 23.88 7.94 18.41
C ARG A 403 23.21 6.93 19.33
N HIS A 404 22.10 6.36 18.90
CA HIS A 404 21.31 5.43 19.71
C HIS A 404 21.41 3.98 19.23
N SER A 405 22.39 3.67 18.35
CA SER A 405 22.70 2.33 17.86
C SER A 405 21.55 1.65 17.11
N PHE A 406 20.75 2.40 16.35
CA PHE A 406 19.72 1.87 15.46
C PHE A 406 20.26 1.47 14.06
N GLU A 407 21.58 1.54 13.85
CA GLU A 407 22.22 1.28 12.54
C GLU A 407 22.07 -0.15 12.05
N SER A 408 21.85 -1.11 12.96
CA SER A 408 21.68 -2.52 12.63
C SER A 408 20.26 -2.89 12.18
N ASP A 409 19.31 -1.96 12.26
CA ASP A 409 17.94 -2.22 11.83
C ASP A 409 17.81 -2.05 10.31
N ILE A 410 17.55 -3.16 9.60
CA ILE A 410 17.47 -3.21 8.13
C ILE A 410 16.31 -2.35 7.60
N VAL A 411 15.17 -2.33 8.33
CA VAL A 411 13.99 -1.54 7.93
C VAL A 411 14.34 -0.06 7.99
N LEU A 412 15.03 0.36 9.04
CA LEU A 412 15.44 1.76 9.18
C LEU A 412 16.51 2.12 8.13
N ALA A 413 17.49 1.25 7.86
CA ALA A 413 18.46 1.45 6.81
C ALA A 413 17.79 1.66 5.44
N SER A 414 16.78 0.87 5.10
CA SER A 414 16.04 1.02 3.85
C SER A 414 15.29 2.36 3.77
N THR A 415 14.69 2.84 4.87
CA THR A 415 14.00 4.14 4.88
C THR A 415 14.98 5.33 4.80
N VAL A 416 16.18 5.22 5.41
CA VAL A 416 17.26 6.22 5.27
C VAL A 416 17.73 6.29 3.82
N MET A 417 17.90 5.15 3.15
CA MET A 417 18.29 5.10 1.73
C MET A 417 17.22 5.72 0.83
N ASP A 418 15.94 5.41 1.04
CA ASP A 418 14.80 5.99 0.30
C ASP A 418 14.76 7.52 0.49
N MET A 419 14.98 8.00 1.72
CA MET A 419 15.08 9.43 2.01
C MET A 419 16.21 10.10 1.21
N TYR A 420 17.41 9.54 1.21
CA TYR A 420 18.51 10.09 0.43
C TYR A 420 18.25 10.08 -1.06
N ALA A 421 17.65 9.00 -1.57
CA ALA A 421 17.28 8.87 -2.98
C ALA A 421 16.31 9.97 -3.42
N LYS A 422 15.22 10.16 -2.67
CA LYS A 422 14.20 11.18 -2.97
C LYS A 422 14.70 12.61 -2.80
N CYS A 423 15.65 12.84 -1.85
CA CYS A 423 16.36 14.11 -1.74
C CYS A 423 17.46 14.32 -2.80
N GLY A 424 17.59 13.45 -3.80
CA GLY A 424 18.56 13.56 -4.89
C GLY A 424 20.02 13.22 -4.51
N SER A 425 20.27 12.70 -3.29
CA SER A 425 21.61 12.37 -2.79
C SER A 425 21.92 10.88 -2.88
N ILE A 426 22.00 10.36 -4.11
CA ILE A 426 22.21 8.92 -4.37
C ILE A 426 23.53 8.40 -3.84
N VAL A 427 24.57 9.25 -3.84
CA VAL A 427 25.88 8.90 -3.29
C VAL A 427 25.79 8.57 -1.79
N ASP A 428 24.99 9.32 -1.04
CA ASP A 428 24.80 9.07 0.39
C ASP A 428 23.92 7.82 0.62
N ALA A 429 22.91 7.59 -0.23
CA ALA A 429 22.15 6.34 -0.22
C ALA A 429 23.05 5.11 -0.42
N LYS A 430 23.99 5.18 -1.39
CA LYS A 430 24.96 4.10 -1.62
C LYS A 430 25.89 3.89 -0.41
N LYS A 431 26.34 4.95 0.24
CA LYS A 431 27.17 4.81 1.47
C LYS A 431 26.44 4.06 2.57
N VAL A 432 25.15 4.34 2.78
CA VAL A 432 24.32 3.62 3.76
C VAL A 432 24.23 2.14 3.39
N PHE A 433 23.99 1.84 2.11
CA PHE A 433 23.98 0.46 1.62
C PHE A 433 25.31 -0.27 1.86
N ASP A 434 26.44 0.39 1.54
CA ASP A 434 27.77 -0.20 1.67
C ASP A 434 28.15 -0.41 3.16
N SER A 435 27.65 0.43 4.07
CA SER A 435 27.91 0.32 5.52
C SER A 435 27.05 -0.74 6.21
N THR A 436 25.96 -1.19 5.62
CA THR A 436 25.07 -2.19 6.22
C THR A 436 25.68 -3.59 6.05
N VAL A 437 25.83 -4.33 7.18
CA VAL A 437 26.52 -5.61 7.21
C VAL A 437 25.67 -6.72 6.58
N GLU A 438 24.40 -6.82 6.99
CA GLU A 438 23.45 -7.79 6.44
C GLU A 438 22.55 -7.11 5.42
N LYS A 439 22.64 -7.52 4.16
CA LYS A 439 21.86 -6.96 3.06
C LYS A 439 20.77 -7.94 2.67
N ASP A 440 19.54 -7.60 3.02
CA ASP A 440 18.38 -8.36 2.58
C ASP A 440 17.89 -7.90 1.19
N LEU A 441 16.93 -8.63 0.63
CA LEU A 441 16.32 -8.33 -0.67
C LEU A 441 15.68 -6.93 -0.72
N ILE A 442 15.19 -6.43 0.42
CA ILE A 442 14.53 -5.11 0.50
C ILE A 442 15.57 -4.01 0.28
N LEU A 443 16.73 -4.11 0.93
CA LEU A 443 17.80 -3.14 0.80
C LEU A 443 18.34 -3.05 -0.64
N TRP A 444 18.55 -4.21 -1.29
CA TRP A 444 18.96 -4.26 -2.69
C TRP A 444 17.92 -3.61 -3.60
N ASN A 445 16.64 -3.91 -3.40
CA ASN A 445 15.56 -3.31 -4.20
C ASN A 445 15.41 -1.81 -3.95
N THR A 446 15.64 -1.33 -2.72
CA THR A 446 15.59 0.10 -2.40
C THR A 446 16.67 0.89 -3.16
N LEU A 447 17.91 0.39 -3.20
CA LEU A 447 18.98 1.04 -3.97
C LEU A 447 18.75 0.94 -5.48
N LEU A 448 18.24 -0.20 -5.96
CA LEU A 448 17.83 -0.37 -7.37
C LEU A 448 16.74 0.63 -7.75
N ALA A 449 15.74 0.84 -6.88
CA ALA A 449 14.70 1.83 -7.10
C ALA A 449 15.28 3.25 -7.19
N ALA A 450 16.22 3.60 -6.31
CA ALA A 450 16.93 4.88 -6.33
C ALA A 450 17.67 5.11 -7.66
N TYR A 451 18.39 4.12 -8.16
CA TYR A 451 19.06 4.21 -9.46
C TYR A 451 18.05 4.27 -10.63
N ALA A 452 16.95 3.53 -10.54
CA ALA A 452 15.91 3.56 -11.57
C ALA A 452 15.22 4.93 -11.63
N GLU A 453 14.95 5.55 -10.48
CA GLU A 453 14.35 6.89 -10.42
C GLU A 453 15.27 7.98 -10.97
N SER A 454 16.57 7.80 -10.83
CA SER A 454 17.59 8.77 -11.27
C SER A 454 18.09 8.53 -12.70
N GLY A 455 17.58 7.53 -13.42
CA GLY A 455 18.00 7.21 -14.77
C GLY A 455 19.42 6.62 -14.88
N LEU A 456 19.99 6.10 -13.79
CA LEU A 456 21.34 5.54 -13.74
C LEU A 456 21.32 4.04 -14.07
N SER A 457 20.92 3.67 -15.31
CA SER A 457 20.75 2.28 -15.74
C SER A 457 22.02 1.44 -15.65
N GLY A 458 23.20 2.02 -15.93
CA GLY A 458 24.47 1.32 -15.82
C GLY A 458 24.81 0.90 -14.39
N GLU A 459 24.57 1.76 -13.41
CA GLU A 459 24.76 1.42 -11.97
C GLU A 459 23.71 0.43 -11.49
N ALA A 460 22.48 0.55 -11.96
CA ALA A 460 21.41 -0.39 -11.63
C ALA A 460 21.74 -1.81 -12.13
N LEU A 461 22.26 -1.96 -13.36
CA LEU A 461 22.70 -3.26 -13.89
C LEU A 461 23.87 -3.84 -13.11
N ARG A 462 24.88 -3.02 -12.75
CA ARG A 462 25.99 -3.47 -11.91
C ARG A 462 25.51 -3.98 -10.56
N LEU A 463 24.57 -3.27 -9.94
CA LEU A 463 23.99 -3.65 -8.67
C LEU A 463 23.19 -4.95 -8.79
N PHE A 464 22.42 -5.12 -9.85
CA PHE A 464 21.65 -6.33 -10.13
C PHE A 464 22.53 -7.58 -10.27
N TYR A 465 23.61 -7.48 -11.04
CA TYR A 465 24.56 -8.59 -11.15
C TYR A 465 25.35 -8.82 -9.85
N GLY A 466 25.69 -7.75 -9.12
CA GLY A 466 26.31 -7.84 -7.80
C GLY A 466 25.47 -8.60 -6.80
N MET A 467 24.16 -8.35 -6.76
CA MET A 467 23.19 -9.05 -5.94
C MET A 467 23.18 -10.58 -6.20
N GLN A 468 23.23 -10.97 -7.46
CA GLN A 468 23.28 -12.39 -7.85
C GLN A 468 24.60 -13.05 -7.44
N LEU A 469 25.72 -12.32 -7.53
CA LEU A 469 27.04 -12.80 -7.09
C LEU A 469 27.12 -13.01 -5.57
N GLU A 470 26.41 -12.17 -4.79
CA GLU A 470 26.28 -12.34 -3.35
C GLU A 470 25.27 -13.44 -2.95
N GLY A 471 24.65 -14.11 -3.92
CA GLY A 471 23.74 -15.24 -3.69
C GLY A 471 22.31 -14.83 -3.30
N VAL A 472 21.94 -13.55 -3.45
CA VAL A 472 20.60 -13.07 -3.19
C VAL A 472 19.76 -13.22 -4.46
N PRO A 473 18.72 -14.07 -4.50
CA PRO A 473 17.94 -14.30 -5.72
C PRO A 473 17.03 -13.11 -6.03
N PRO A 474 17.06 -12.57 -7.28
CA PRO A 474 16.16 -11.53 -7.71
C PRO A 474 14.70 -12.00 -7.68
N ASN A 475 13.80 -11.15 -7.22
CA ASN A 475 12.36 -11.39 -7.28
C ASN A 475 11.70 -10.55 -8.41
N VAL A 476 10.38 -10.70 -8.57
CA VAL A 476 9.61 -9.94 -9.58
C VAL A 476 9.81 -8.42 -9.46
N ILE A 477 9.96 -7.89 -8.24
CA ILE A 477 10.17 -6.46 -7.99
C ILE A 477 11.55 -6.05 -8.51
N THR A 478 12.60 -6.83 -8.22
CA THR A 478 13.96 -6.59 -8.70
C THR A 478 14.01 -6.48 -10.23
N TRP A 479 13.39 -7.44 -10.93
CA TRP A 479 13.33 -7.43 -12.40
C TRP A 479 12.55 -6.21 -12.93
N ASN A 480 11.43 -5.87 -12.30
CA ASN A 480 10.64 -4.70 -12.71
C ASN A 480 11.43 -3.39 -12.55
N LEU A 481 12.24 -3.26 -11.48
CA LEU A 481 13.08 -2.08 -11.25
C LEU A 481 14.18 -1.93 -12.30
N ILE A 482 14.83 -3.00 -12.69
CA ILE A 482 15.83 -2.98 -13.78
C ILE A 482 15.19 -2.61 -15.10
N ILE A 483 14.07 -3.25 -15.44
CA ILE A 483 13.33 -2.94 -16.67
C ILE A 483 12.91 -1.45 -16.67
N LEU A 484 12.39 -0.94 -15.56
CA LEU A 484 12.02 0.46 -15.41
C LEU A 484 13.23 1.40 -15.60
N SER A 485 14.37 1.06 -15.02
CA SER A 485 15.61 1.84 -15.15
C SER A 485 16.08 1.96 -16.60
N LEU A 486 16.05 0.86 -17.34
CA LEU A 486 16.42 0.82 -18.76
C LEU A 486 15.44 1.63 -19.62
N LEU A 487 14.15 1.48 -19.38
CA LEU A 487 13.10 2.20 -20.12
C LEU A 487 13.16 3.72 -19.87
N ARG A 488 13.43 4.16 -18.65
CA ARG A 488 13.61 5.59 -18.34
C ARG A 488 14.83 6.19 -19.05
N ASN A 489 15.84 5.37 -19.32
CA ASN A 489 17.05 5.80 -20.02
C ASN A 489 16.97 5.62 -21.57
N GLY A 490 15.79 5.25 -22.08
CA GLY A 490 15.55 5.08 -23.52
C GLY A 490 16.07 3.76 -24.11
N GLN A 491 16.55 2.85 -23.27
CA GLN A 491 17.14 1.57 -23.66
C GLN A 491 16.05 0.49 -23.78
N VAL A 492 15.18 0.64 -24.79
CA VAL A 492 13.99 -0.21 -24.93
C VAL A 492 14.36 -1.66 -25.28
N ASP A 493 15.37 -1.87 -26.11
CA ASP A 493 15.75 -3.21 -26.56
C ASP A 493 16.38 -4.01 -25.43
N GLU A 494 17.28 -3.40 -24.64
CA GLU A 494 17.84 -4.05 -23.45
C GLU A 494 16.74 -4.36 -22.41
N ALA A 495 15.74 -3.50 -22.27
CA ALA A 495 14.60 -3.77 -21.40
C ALA A 495 13.79 -4.99 -21.86
N LYS A 496 13.61 -5.19 -23.17
CA LYS A 496 12.99 -6.40 -23.75
C LYS A 496 13.80 -7.64 -23.43
N ASP A 497 15.12 -7.56 -23.58
CA ASP A 497 16.03 -8.67 -23.29
C ASP A 497 15.96 -9.06 -21.80
N MET A 498 15.93 -8.07 -20.89
CA MET A 498 15.75 -8.33 -19.46
C MET A 498 14.39 -8.95 -19.14
N PHE A 499 13.34 -8.53 -19.83
CA PHE A 499 12.01 -9.12 -19.67
C PHE A 499 11.98 -10.60 -20.12
N LEU A 500 12.65 -10.95 -21.21
CA LEU A 500 12.81 -12.33 -21.68
C LEU A 500 13.67 -13.15 -20.71
N GLN A 501 14.76 -12.58 -20.16
CA GLN A 501 15.59 -13.22 -19.15
C GLN A 501 14.82 -13.51 -17.87
N MET A 502 13.95 -12.61 -17.43
CA MET A 502 13.05 -12.83 -16.31
C MET A 502 12.22 -14.10 -16.52
N GLN A 503 11.63 -14.27 -17.70
CA GLN A 503 10.82 -15.46 -18.04
C GLN A 503 11.67 -16.75 -18.09
N SER A 504 12.86 -16.68 -18.71
CA SER A 504 13.77 -17.83 -18.79
C SER A 504 14.34 -18.26 -17.44
N SER A 505 14.43 -17.34 -16.46
CA SER A 505 14.80 -17.61 -15.08
C SER A 505 13.68 -18.27 -14.27
N GLY A 506 12.54 -18.58 -14.88
CA GLY A 506 11.39 -19.21 -14.21
C GLY A 506 10.52 -18.23 -13.40
N ILE A 507 10.77 -16.94 -13.48
CA ILE A 507 9.97 -15.92 -12.79
C ILE A 507 8.85 -15.46 -13.73
N ILE A 508 7.61 -15.72 -13.32
CA ILE A 508 6.43 -15.36 -14.12
C ILE A 508 6.17 -13.86 -14.01
N PRO A 509 6.18 -13.10 -15.14
CA PRO A 509 5.84 -11.69 -15.13
C PRO A 509 4.41 -11.47 -14.62
N ASN A 510 4.26 -10.56 -13.67
CA ASN A 510 2.97 -10.16 -13.15
C ASN A 510 2.39 -8.97 -13.93
N LEU A 511 1.19 -8.56 -13.58
CA LEU A 511 0.52 -7.42 -14.20
C LEU A 511 1.38 -6.14 -14.20
N ILE A 512 2.15 -5.90 -13.11
CA ILE A 512 3.05 -4.74 -12.99
C ILE A 512 4.19 -4.85 -14.02
N SER A 513 4.77 -6.04 -14.21
CA SER A 513 5.85 -6.26 -15.19
C SER A 513 5.41 -5.89 -16.61
N TRP A 514 4.25 -6.39 -17.02
CA TRP A 514 3.68 -6.09 -18.33
C TRP A 514 3.35 -4.60 -18.49
N THR A 515 2.74 -3.98 -17.49
CA THR A 515 2.36 -2.56 -17.55
C THR A 515 3.58 -1.64 -17.52
N THR A 516 4.65 -1.99 -16.78
CA THR A 516 5.91 -1.25 -16.79
C THR A 516 6.54 -1.26 -18.18
N MET A 517 6.60 -2.42 -18.85
CA MET A 517 7.08 -2.54 -20.22
C MET A 517 6.26 -1.69 -21.19
N MET A 518 4.93 -1.82 -21.16
CA MET A 518 4.04 -1.08 -22.04
C MET A 518 4.18 0.44 -21.84
N ASN A 519 4.17 0.91 -20.59
CA ASN A 519 4.27 2.33 -20.27
C ASN A 519 5.63 2.91 -20.72
N GLY A 520 6.72 2.19 -20.44
CA GLY A 520 8.05 2.61 -20.88
C GLY A 520 8.19 2.65 -22.40
N MET A 521 7.58 1.69 -23.12
CA MET A 521 7.56 1.70 -24.60
C MET A 521 6.81 2.92 -25.15
N VAL A 522 5.64 3.24 -24.56
CA VAL A 522 4.85 4.42 -24.96
C VAL A 522 5.64 5.71 -24.73
N GLN A 523 6.31 5.84 -23.57
CA GLN A 523 7.11 7.02 -23.24
C GLN A 523 8.31 7.19 -24.19
N ASN A 524 8.87 6.09 -24.72
CA ASN A 524 9.97 6.09 -25.66
C ASN A 524 9.52 6.11 -27.15
N GLY A 525 8.22 6.34 -27.42
CA GLY A 525 7.70 6.45 -28.79
C GLY A 525 7.46 5.10 -29.49
N CYS A 526 7.65 3.96 -28.81
CA CYS A 526 7.43 2.62 -29.35
C CYS A 526 5.98 2.14 -29.10
N SER A 527 5.01 2.96 -29.48
CA SER A 527 3.58 2.74 -29.14
C SER A 527 2.99 1.50 -29.83
N GLU A 528 3.45 1.12 -31.04
CA GLU A 528 3.00 -0.10 -31.71
C GLU A 528 3.38 -1.35 -30.92
N GLU A 529 4.61 -1.40 -30.43
CA GLU A 529 5.09 -2.51 -29.65
C GLU A 529 4.36 -2.62 -28.29
N ALA A 530 4.01 -1.49 -27.68
CA ALA A 530 3.21 -1.47 -26.47
C ALA A 530 1.85 -2.14 -26.67
N ILE A 531 1.21 -1.95 -27.83
CA ILE A 531 -0.06 -2.61 -28.17
C ILE A 531 0.15 -4.13 -28.38
N LEU A 532 1.26 -4.53 -29.00
CA LEU A 532 1.60 -5.95 -29.13
C LEU A 532 1.85 -6.60 -27.77
N PHE A 533 2.48 -5.88 -26.83
CA PHE A 533 2.65 -6.35 -25.46
C PHE A 533 1.32 -6.51 -24.71
N LEU A 534 0.34 -5.65 -24.93
CA LEU A 534 -1.01 -5.84 -24.39
C LEU A 534 -1.62 -7.16 -24.86
N ARG A 535 -1.50 -7.48 -26.16
CA ARG A 535 -2.00 -8.75 -26.73
C ARG A 535 -1.29 -9.95 -26.08
N LYS A 536 0.05 -9.93 -25.99
CA LYS A 536 0.83 -11.00 -25.34
C LYS A 536 0.46 -11.18 -23.87
N MET A 537 0.18 -10.09 -23.15
CA MET A 537 -0.29 -10.14 -21.76
C MET A 537 -1.63 -10.91 -21.67
N GLN A 538 -2.57 -10.64 -22.59
CA GLN A 538 -3.86 -11.35 -22.64
C GLN A 538 -3.68 -12.83 -23.01
N GLU A 539 -2.79 -13.15 -23.95
CA GLU A 539 -2.42 -14.52 -24.31
C GLU A 539 -1.80 -15.30 -23.15
N SER A 540 -1.10 -14.63 -22.23
CA SER A 540 -0.59 -15.23 -21.00
C SER A 540 -1.68 -15.45 -19.91
N GLY A 541 -2.95 -15.15 -20.21
CA GLY A 541 -4.08 -15.35 -19.32
C GLY A 541 -4.32 -14.20 -18.31
N LEU A 542 -3.52 -13.13 -18.37
CA LEU A 542 -3.70 -11.98 -17.49
C LEU A 542 -4.76 -11.02 -18.04
N ARG A 543 -5.70 -10.63 -17.19
CA ARG A 543 -6.71 -9.62 -17.55
C ARG A 543 -6.15 -8.21 -17.37
N PRO A 544 -6.30 -7.31 -18.39
CA PRO A 544 -5.94 -5.93 -18.26
C PRO A 544 -6.69 -5.23 -17.11
N ASN A 545 -5.96 -4.49 -16.30
CA ASN A 545 -6.54 -3.59 -15.29
C ASN A 545 -6.72 -2.18 -15.85
N ALA A 546 -7.28 -1.27 -15.05
CA ALA A 546 -7.49 0.11 -15.44
C ALA A 546 -6.21 0.81 -15.92
N PHE A 547 -5.08 0.59 -15.25
CA PHE A 547 -3.81 1.21 -15.59
C PHE A 547 -3.26 0.69 -16.93
N SER A 548 -3.28 -0.62 -17.18
CA SER A 548 -2.85 -1.17 -18.48
C SER A 548 -3.71 -0.69 -19.66
N ILE A 549 -5.02 -0.53 -19.42
CA ILE A 549 -5.95 0.03 -20.41
C ILE A 549 -5.64 1.51 -20.68
N THR A 550 -5.39 2.31 -19.66
CA THR A 550 -5.00 3.72 -19.79
C THR A 550 -3.73 3.87 -20.63
N VAL A 551 -2.71 3.04 -20.36
CA VAL A 551 -1.46 3.02 -21.16
C VAL A 551 -1.73 2.61 -22.61
N ALA A 552 -2.58 1.62 -22.84
CA ALA A 552 -2.93 1.18 -24.19
C ALA A 552 -3.71 2.25 -24.98
N LEU A 553 -4.63 2.98 -24.31
CA LEU A 553 -5.34 4.12 -24.91
C LEU A 553 -4.38 5.26 -25.25
N SER A 554 -3.39 5.54 -24.37
CA SER A 554 -2.34 6.52 -24.65
C SER A 554 -1.48 6.09 -25.86
N ALA A 555 -1.15 4.80 -25.99
CA ALA A 555 -0.47 4.28 -27.18
C ALA A 555 -1.29 4.50 -28.46
N CYS A 556 -2.61 4.22 -28.40
CA CYS A 556 -3.52 4.47 -29.53
C CYS A 556 -3.59 5.96 -29.90
N ALA A 557 -3.59 6.84 -28.89
CA ALA A 557 -3.59 8.29 -29.08
C ALA A 557 -2.31 8.78 -29.78
N HIS A 558 -1.16 8.25 -29.40
CA HIS A 558 0.13 8.58 -30.05
C HIS A 558 0.22 8.06 -31.50
N LEU A 559 -0.38 6.90 -31.76
CA LEU A 559 -0.43 6.31 -33.12
C LEU A 559 -1.56 6.86 -33.98
N ALA A 560 -2.42 7.69 -33.41
CA ALA A 560 -3.69 8.11 -34.01
C ALA A 560 -4.54 6.92 -34.53
N SER A 561 -4.44 5.75 -33.88
CA SER A 561 -5.10 4.50 -34.29
C SER A 561 -6.49 4.38 -33.73
N LEU A 562 -7.48 4.95 -34.42
CA LEU A 562 -8.88 4.97 -34.01
C LEU A 562 -9.49 3.56 -33.96
N HIS A 563 -9.09 2.65 -34.85
CA HIS A 563 -9.64 1.29 -34.90
C HIS A 563 -9.29 0.50 -33.62
N ILE A 564 -8.03 0.50 -33.22
CA ILE A 564 -7.58 -0.20 -32.01
C ILE A 564 -8.19 0.46 -30.75
N GLY A 565 -8.24 1.82 -30.73
CA GLY A 565 -8.88 2.56 -29.64
C GLY A 565 -10.35 2.19 -29.45
N ARG A 566 -11.11 2.03 -30.54
CA ARG A 566 -12.51 1.55 -30.50
C ARG A 566 -12.63 0.11 -29.98
N THR A 567 -11.70 -0.76 -30.34
CA THR A 567 -11.68 -2.13 -29.86
C THR A 567 -11.45 -2.18 -28.36
N ILE A 568 -10.51 -1.38 -27.84
CA ILE A 568 -10.25 -1.25 -26.40
C ILE A 568 -11.47 -0.65 -25.68
N HIS A 569 -12.11 0.38 -26.25
CA HIS A 569 -13.34 0.94 -25.67
C HIS A 569 -14.45 -0.11 -25.60
N GLY A 570 -14.63 -0.93 -26.63
CA GLY A 570 -15.55 -2.06 -26.63
C GLY A 570 -15.22 -3.11 -25.56
N TYR A 571 -13.95 -3.35 -25.27
CA TYR A 571 -13.50 -4.21 -24.17
C TYR A 571 -13.89 -3.63 -22.81
N ILE A 572 -13.69 -2.32 -22.60
CA ILE A 572 -14.04 -1.60 -21.37
C ILE A 572 -15.54 -1.76 -21.08
N ILE A 573 -16.39 -1.49 -22.08
CA ILE A 573 -17.85 -1.60 -21.93
C ILE A 573 -18.28 -3.01 -21.52
N ARG A 574 -17.66 -4.05 -22.07
CA ARG A 574 -18.05 -5.45 -21.79
C ARG A 574 -17.55 -5.98 -20.45
N ASN A 575 -16.37 -5.53 -19.98
CA ASN A 575 -15.69 -6.17 -18.85
C ASN A 575 -15.60 -5.31 -17.59
N LEU A 576 -15.81 -3.98 -17.69
CA LEU A 576 -15.58 -3.03 -16.59
C LEU A 576 -16.83 -2.20 -16.26
N GLN A 577 -18.02 -2.71 -16.55
CA GLN A 577 -19.32 -1.99 -16.42
C GLN A 577 -19.63 -1.39 -15.06
N HIS A 578 -18.92 -1.77 -13.99
CA HIS A 578 -19.19 -1.32 -12.61
C HIS A 578 -18.09 -0.46 -11.98
N SER A 579 -16.98 -0.23 -12.66
CA SER A 579 -15.90 0.63 -12.17
C SER A 579 -15.85 1.92 -12.99
N SER A 580 -16.50 2.99 -12.53
CA SER A 580 -16.29 4.32 -13.08
C SER A 580 -14.90 4.81 -12.63
N LEU A 581 -13.89 4.51 -13.42
CA LEU A 581 -12.54 5.00 -13.20
C LEU A 581 -12.33 6.23 -14.10
N VAL A 582 -12.33 7.40 -13.50
CA VAL A 582 -12.10 8.70 -14.17
C VAL A 582 -10.84 8.68 -15.04
N SER A 583 -9.81 7.93 -14.62
CA SER A 583 -8.59 7.76 -15.40
C SER A 583 -8.81 7.10 -16.76
N ILE A 584 -9.71 6.13 -16.87
CA ILE A 584 -10.04 5.47 -18.15
C ILE A 584 -10.83 6.45 -19.04
N GLU A 585 -11.79 7.16 -18.47
CA GLU A 585 -12.63 8.12 -19.21
C GLU A 585 -11.80 9.28 -19.75
N THR A 586 -10.92 9.82 -18.93
CA THR A 586 -9.96 10.85 -19.32
C THR A 586 -9.08 10.37 -20.49
N SER A 587 -8.59 9.12 -20.41
CA SER A 587 -7.78 8.56 -21.50
C SER A 587 -8.58 8.24 -22.76
N LEU A 588 -9.86 7.89 -22.64
CA LEU A 588 -10.76 7.72 -23.79
C LEU A 588 -11.02 9.05 -24.49
N VAL A 589 -11.27 10.13 -23.74
CA VAL A 589 -11.45 11.48 -24.31
C VAL A 589 -10.18 11.90 -25.06
N ASP A 590 -9.00 11.75 -24.43
CA ASP A 590 -7.71 12.09 -25.06
C ASP A 590 -7.45 11.24 -26.33
N MET A 591 -7.72 9.93 -26.25
CA MET A 591 -7.56 9.02 -27.39
C MET A 591 -8.49 9.42 -28.56
N TYR A 592 -9.78 9.64 -28.30
CA TYR A 592 -10.69 10.04 -29.37
C TYR A 592 -10.34 11.40 -29.96
N ALA A 593 -9.95 12.37 -29.15
CA ALA A 593 -9.49 13.68 -29.60
C ALA A 593 -8.28 13.56 -30.52
N LYS A 594 -7.22 12.87 -30.10
CA LYS A 594 -5.99 12.71 -30.89
C LYS A 594 -6.18 11.83 -32.14
N CYS A 595 -7.15 10.91 -32.11
CA CYS A 595 -7.50 10.08 -33.27
C CYS A 595 -8.48 10.74 -34.26
N GLY A 596 -8.86 11.99 -34.04
CA GLY A 596 -9.67 12.74 -35.02
C GLY A 596 -11.20 12.66 -34.82
N ASP A 597 -11.72 12.10 -33.74
CA ASP A 597 -13.16 11.88 -33.48
C ASP A 597 -13.65 12.67 -32.25
N ILE A 598 -13.71 14.01 -32.39
CA ILE A 598 -14.16 14.89 -31.29
C ILE A 598 -15.60 14.58 -30.85
N ASN A 599 -16.48 14.18 -31.79
CA ASN A 599 -17.89 13.90 -31.48
C ASN A 599 -18.03 12.70 -30.53
N LYS A 600 -17.12 11.71 -30.60
CA LYS A 600 -17.08 10.62 -29.64
C LYS A 600 -16.46 11.01 -28.31
N ALA A 601 -15.44 11.87 -28.32
CA ALA A 601 -14.89 12.44 -27.09
C ALA A 601 -15.99 13.16 -26.30
N GLU A 602 -16.82 14.00 -26.96
CA GLU A 602 -17.97 14.67 -26.36
C GLU A 602 -19.01 13.69 -25.80
N LYS A 603 -19.30 12.60 -26.51
CA LYS A 603 -20.24 11.58 -26.02
C LYS A 603 -19.72 10.87 -24.78
N VAL A 604 -18.42 10.56 -24.72
CA VAL A 604 -17.80 9.97 -23.53
C VAL A 604 -17.85 10.96 -22.36
N PHE A 605 -17.54 12.23 -22.61
CA PHE A 605 -17.61 13.29 -21.61
C PHE A 605 -19.04 13.50 -21.09
N GLY A 606 -20.04 13.57 -21.98
CA GLY A 606 -21.46 13.83 -21.65
C GLY A 606 -22.22 12.65 -21.04
N SER A 607 -21.63 11.44 -21.00
CA SER A 607 -22.32 10.22 -20.54
C SER A 607 -22.44 10.10 -19.03
N LYS A 608 -21.89 11.04 -18.21
CA LYS A 608 -21.74 10.89 -16.77
C LYS A 608 -22.29 12.01 -15.90
N LEU A 609 -22.79 11.62 -14.72
CA LEU A 609 -23.36 12.47 -13.67
C LEU A 609 -22.31 13.08 -12.72
N TYR A 610 -21.07 12.58 -12.70
CA TYR A 610 -20.02 13.05 -11.81
C TYR A 610 -18.92 13.76 -12.59
N SER A 611 -18.70 15.01 -12.26
CA SER A 611 -17.77 15.90 -12.93
C SER A 611 -16.48 15.99 -12.10
N GLU A 612 -15.39 15.38 -12.60
CA GLU A 612 -14.08 15.50 -11.99
C GLU A 612 -13.14 16.35 -12.86
N LEU A 613 -12.29 17.14 -12.24
CA LEU A 613 -11.43 18.11 -12.90
C LEU A 613 -10.52 17.51 -14.01
N PRO A 614 -9.91 16.31 -13.85
CA PRO A 614 -9.10 15.71 -14.92
C PRO A 614 -9.87 15.45 -16.21
N LEU A 615 -11.14 15.06 -16.12
CA LEU A 615 -11.98 14.82 -17.31
C LEU A 615 -12.30 16.13 -18.04
N TYR A 616 -12.59 17.22 -17.30
CA TYR A 616 -12.74 18.55 -17.86
C TYR A 616 -11.46 19.03 -18.54
N ASN A 617 -10.30 18.83 -17.90
CA ASN A 617 -9.01 19.19 -18.47
C ASN A 617 -8.74 18.46 -19.80
N ALA A 618 -9.07 17.18 -19.89
CA ALA A 618 -8.94 16.42 -21.13
C ALA A 618 -9.85 16.94 -22.24
N MET A 619 -11.10 17.31 -21.91
CA MET A 619 -12.03 17.83 -22.91
C MET A 619 -11.67 19.26 -23.37
N ILE A 620 -11.21 20.11 -22.44
CA ILE A 620 -10.68 21.45 -22.80
C ILE A 620 -9.46 21.30 -23.71
N SER A 621 -8.55 20.37 -23.40
CA SER A 621 -7.40 20.05 -24.25
C SER A 621 -7.83 19.53 -25.62
N ALA A 622 -8.87 18.69 -25.68
CA ALA A 622 -9.45 18.25 -26.94
C ALA A 622 -9.96 19.42 -27.80
N TYR A 623 -10.75 20.32 -27.22
CA TYR A 623 -11.20 21.51 -27.93
C TYR A 623 -10.05 22.42 -28.38
N ALA A 624 -9.00 22.54 -27.57
CA ALA A 624 -7.79 23.29 -27.92
C ALA A 624 -7.11 22.70 -29.18
N LEU A 625 -7.00 21.39 -29.30
CA LEU A 625 -6.43 20.69 -30.46
C LEU A 625 -7.21 20.93 -31.74
N TYR A 626 -8.53 21.07 -31.61
CA TYR A 626 -9.40 21.33 -32.78
C TYR A 626 -9.60 22.81 -33.08
N GLY A 627 -9.01 23.71 -32.29
CA GLY A 627 -9.20 25.15 -32.44
C GLY A 627 -10.61 25.65 -32.03
N ASN A 628 -11.40 24.88 -31.33
CA ASN A 628 -12.73 25.18 -30.85
C ASN A 628 -12.67 26.04 -29.57
N LEU A 629 -12.18 27.29 -29.72
CA LEU A 629 -11.94 28.17 -28.57
C LEU A 629 -13.22 28.49 -27.79
N LYS A 630 -14.36 28.69 -28.48
CA LYS A 630 -15.63 29.04 -27.82
C LYS A 630 -16.10 27.96 -26.85
N GLU A 631 -16.01 26.70 -27.29
CA GLU A 631 -16.41 25.54 -26.51
C GLU A 631 -15.44 25.31 -25.34
N ALA A 632 -14.12 25.50 -25.55
CA ALA A 632 -13.10 25.42 -24.50
C ALA A 632 -13.34 26.44 -23.38
N ILE A 633 -13.61 27.69 -23.75
CA ILE A 633 -13.91 28.77 -22.78
C ILE A 633 -15.25 28.54 -22.08
N ALA A 634 -16.30 28.10 -22.80
CA ALA A 634 -17.59 27.77 -22.21
C ALA A 634 -17.46 26.68 -21.15
N LEU A 635 -16.67 25.62 -21.45
CA LEU A 635 -16.40 24.52 -20.52
C LEU A 635 -15.58 24.99 -19.31
N TYR A 636 -14.57 25.84 -19.51
CA TYR A 636 -13.79 26.45 -18.44
C TYR A 636 -14.65 27.27 -17.49
N ARG A 637 -15.56 28.15 -18.03
CA ARG A 637 -16.47 28.95 -17.21
C ARG A 637 -17.50 28.10 -16.47
N SER A 638 -17.87 26.92 -16.99
CA SER A 638 -18.81 26.02 -16.34
C SER A 638 -18.23 25.35 -15.08
N LEU A 639 -16.90 25.26 -14.91
CA LEU A 639 -16.25 24.69 -13.74
C LEU A 639 -16.72 25.35 -12.43
N GLU A 640 -16.87 26.65 -12.41
CA GLU A 640 -17.34 27.37 -11.22
C GLU A 640 -18.79 27.00 -10.85
N GLY A 641 -19.63 26.78 -11.84
CA GLY A 641 -21.03 26.36 -11.65
C GLY A 641 -21.17 24.96 -11.06
N VAL A 642 -20.15 24.10 -11.30
CA VAL A 642 -20.08 22.74 -10.79
C VAL A 642 -19.31 22.67 -9.45
N GLY A 643 -18.73 23.79 -8.98
CA GLY A 643 -17.97 23.85 -7.73
C GLY A 643 -16.54 23.33 -7.83
N LEU A 644 -16.02 23.13 -9.05
CA LEU A 644 -14.65 22.69 -9.29
C LEU A 644 -13.71 23.91 -9.39
N LYS A 645 -12.57 23.85 -8.70
CA LYS A 645 -11.54 24.88 -8.80
C LYS A 645 -10.57 24.50 -9.92
N PRO A 646 -10.38 25.40 -10.94
CA PRO A 646 -9.34 25.19 -11.96
C PRO A 646 -7.94 25.04 -11.33
N ASP A 647 -7.15 24.13 -11.89
CA ASP A 647 -5.74 23.95 -11.55
C ASP A 647 -4.82 24.53 -12.65
N ASN A 648 -3.51 24.40 -12.45
CA ASN A 648 -2.52 24.86 -13.44
C ASN A 648 -2.71 24.19 -14.81
N ILE A 649 -3.13 22.92 -14.85
CA ILE A 649 -3.36 22.17 -16.09
C ILE A 649 -4.56 22.73 -16.83
N THR A 650 -5.64 23.06 -16.11
CA THR A 650 -6.82 23.72 -16.71
C THR A 650 -6.42 25.00 -17.42
N ILE A 651 -5.64 25.84 -16.74
CA ILE A 651 -5.20 27.15 -17.28
C ILE A 651 -4.28 26.95 -18.48
N THR A 652 -3.32 26.03 -18.40
CA THR A 652 -2.44 25.69 -19.53
C THR A 652 -3.26 25.28 -20.76
N ASN A 653 -4.29 24.43 -20.59
CA ASN A 653 -5.11 23.98 -21.70
C ASN A 653 -5.95 25.09 -22.31
N VAL A 654 -6.51 26.00 -21.50
CA VAL A 654 -7.30 27.13 -22.01
C VAL A 654 -6.39 28.16 -22.70
N LEU A 655 -5.23 28.49 -22.14
CA LEU A 655 -4.24 29.34 -22.79
C LEU A 655 -3.71 28.73 -24.10
N SER A 656 -3.54 27.40 -24.14
CA SER A 656 -3.20 26.69 -25.38
C SER A 656 -4.31 26.82 -26.42
N ALA A 657 -5.58 26.75 -26.03
CA ALA A 657 -6.72 26.99 -26.93
C ALA A 657 -6.70 28.42 -27.51
N CYS A 658 -6.43 29.42 -26.67
CA CYS A 658 -6.25 30.79 -27.11
C CYS A 658 -5.07 30.95 -28.06
N ASN A 659 -3.96 30.26 -27.80
CA ASN A 659 -2.77 30.30 -28.65
C ASN A 659 -3.05 29.72 -30.04
N HIS A 660 -3.70 28.55 -30.11
CA HIS A 660 -4.08 27.93 -31.37
C HIS A 660 -5.10 28.79 -32.19
N ALA A 661 -6.01 29.48 -31.51
CA ALA A 661 -6.96 30.39 -32.16
C ALA A 661 -6.38 31.77 -32.48
N GLY A 662 -5.24 32.13 -31.90
CA GLY A 662 -4.63 33.45 -32.05
C GLY A 662 -5.37 34.58 -31.34
N ASP A 663 -6.19 34.27 -30.32
CA ASP A 663 -6.99 35.28 -29.58
C ASP A 663 -6.23 35.83 -28.37
N ILE A 664 -5.54 36.94 -28.56
CA ILE A 664 -4.75 37.63 -27.54
C ILE A 664 -5.64 38.18 -26.44
N ASN A 665 -6.81 38.71 -26.75
CA ASN A 665 -7.66 39.42 -25.81
C ASN A 665 -8.20 38.45 -24.73
N GLN A 666 -8.71 37.31 -25.17
CA GLN A 666 -9.17 36.25 -24.26
C GLN A 666 -8.04 35.70 -23.40
N ALA A 667 -6.84 35.50 -23.98
CA ALA A 667 -5.70 35.03 -23.23
C ALA A 667 -5.26 36.01 -22.13
N ILE A 668 -5.20 37.31 -22.42
CA ILE A 668 -4.88 38.35 -21.44
C ILE A 668 -5.95 38.42 -20.34
N GLU A 669 -7.23 38.32 -20.69
CA GLU A 669 -8.33 38.29 -19.71
C GLU A 669 -8.14 37.11 -18.72
N ILE A 670 -7.93 35.90 -19.25
CA ILE A 670 -7.73 34.70 -18.43
C ILE A 670 -6.47 34.82 -17.57
N PHE A 671 -5.34 35.24 -18.14
CA PHE A 671 -4.10 35.42 -17.42
C PHE A 671 -4.19 36.46 -16.29
N THR A 672 -4.92 37.56 -16.53
CA THR A 672 -5.17 38.60 -15.53
C THR A 672 -6.08 38.10 -14.41
N ASP A 673 -7.11 37.32 -14.76
CA ASP A 673 -8.06 36.71 -13.80
C ASP A 673 -7.35 35.75 -12.81
N ILE A 674 -6.37 35.00 -13.28
CA ILE A 674 -5.57 34.08 -12.45
C ILE A 674 -4.82 34.85 -11.36
N VAL A 675 -4.18 35.95 -11.76
CA VAL A 675 -3.35 36.78 -10.85
C VAL A 675 -4.22 37.56 -9.88
N SER A 676 -5.33 38.19 -10.38
CA SER A 676 -6.10 39.15 -9.59
C SER A 676 -7.21 38.50 -8.75
N LYS A 677 -7.98 37.55 -9.32
CA LYS A 677 -9.17 37.01 -8.65
C LYS A 677 -8.94 35.68 -7.95
N ARG A 678 -8.04 34.86 -8.46
CA ARG A 678 -7.85 33.45 -7.94
C ARG A 678 -6.67 33.28 -7.02
N SER A 679 -5.86 34.30 -6.81
CA SER A 679 -4.62 34.26 -6.01
C SER A 679 -3.68 33.09 -6.37
N MET A 680 -3.80 32.58 -7.61
CA MET A 680 -2.89 31.55 -8.12
C MET A 680 -1.64 32.21 -8.67
N LYS A 681 -0.48 31.59 -8.40
CA LYS A 681 0.78 32.05 -8.99
C LYS A 681 0.94 31.41 -10.37
N PRO A 682 1.03 32.20 -11.48
CA PRO A 682 1.29 31.64 -12.79
C PRO A 682 2.60 30.85 -12.80
N CYS A 683 2.59 29.67 -13.42
CA CYS A 683 3.78 28.85 -13.63
C CYS A 683 4.54 29.22 -14.90
N LEU A 684 5.74 28.67 -15.09
CA LEU A 684 6.59 28.91 -16.26
C LEU A 684 5.87 28.60 -17.58
N GLU A 685 5.05 27.54 -17.60
CA GLU A 685 4.28 27.13 -18.79
C GLU A 685 3.23 28.16 -19.20
N HIS A 686 2.56 28.81 -18.26
CA HIS A 686 1.60 29.86 -18.54
C HIS A 686 2.28 31.07 -19.19
N TYR A 687 3.42 31.50 -18.65
CA TYR A 687 4.23 32.55 -19.27
C TYR A 687 4.70 32.15 -20.68
N GLY A 688 5.09 30.87 -20.86
CA GLY A 688 5.51 30.33 -22.15
C GLY A 688 4.44 30.45 -23.23
N LEU A 689 3.22 30.04 -22.92
CA LEU A 689 2.09 30.14 -23.85
C LEU A 689 1.71 31.59 -24.17
N MET A 690 1.77 32.48 -23.18
CA MET A 690 1.51 33.92 -23.41
C MET A 690 2.61 34.55 -24.28
N VAL A 691 3.86 34.24 -24.05
CA VAL A 691 4.99 34.70 -24.88
C VAL A 691 4.87 34.18 -26.31
N ASP A 692 4.52 32.93 -26.50
CA ASP A 692 4.34 32.31 -27.80
C ASP A 692 3.18 32.91 -28.57
N LEU A 693 2.03 33.16 -27.90
CA LEU A 693 0.89 33.82 -28.49
C LEU A 693 1.22 35.26 -28.92
N LEU A 694 1.83 36.05 -28.02
CA LEU A 694 2.20 37.45 -28.33
C LEU A 694 3.25 37.51 -29.45
N ALA A 695 4.24 36.58 -29.43
CA ALA A 695 5.24 36.47 -30.49
C ALA A 695 4.61 36.11 -31.83
N SER A 696 3.73 35.12 -31.90
CA SER A 696 3.08 34.67 -33.14
C SER A 696 2.18 35.77 -33.73
N ALA A 697 1.57 36.58 -32.90
CA ALA A 697 0.75 37.71 -33.28
C ALA A 697 1.55 38.98 -33.66
N GLY A 698 2.87 38.95 -33.48
CA GLY A 698 3.74 40.07 -33.83
C GLY A 698 3.92 41.14 -32.73
N GLU A 699 3.37 40.92 -31.56
CA GLU A 699 3.47 41.85 -30.40
C GLU A 699 4.77 41.61 -29.61
N THR A 700 5.93 41.65 -30.30
CA THR A 700 7.25 41.30 -29.74
C THR A 700 7.65 42.13 -28.54
N GLU A 701 7.27 43.41 -28.48
CA GLU A 701 7.62 44.29 -27.34
C GLU A 701 6.85 43.90 -26.06
N LYS A 702 5.56 43.51 -26.22
CA LYS A 702 4.78 42.99 -25.06
C LYS A 702 5.30 41.66 -24.57
N ALA A 703 5.72 40.78 -25.49
CA ALA A 703 6.31 39.50 -25.15
C ALA A 703 7.66 39.63 -24.43
N LEU A 704 8.49 40.62 -24.84
CA LEU A 704 9.74 40.90 -24.15
C LEU A 704 9.53 41.47 -22.74
N ARG A 705 8.60 42.40 -22.56
CA ARG A 705 8.24 42.91 -21.23
C ARG A 705 7.75 41.78 -20.32
N LEU A 706 6.95 40.88 -20.84
CA LEU A 706 6.45 39.73 -20.04
C LEU A 706 7.58 38.82 -19.58
N ILE A 707 8.61 38.60 -20.40
CA ILE A 707 9.81 37.85 -20.04
C ILE A 707 10.65 38.57 -18.96
N GLU A 708 10.72 39.91 -19.03
CA GLU A 708 11.47 40.71 -18.04
C GLU A 708 10.75 40.76 -16.68
N GLU A 709 9.41 40.74 -16.69
CA GLU A 709 8.55 40.82 -15.47
C GLU A 709 8.35 39.47 -14.81
N MET A 710 8.58 38.33 -15.50
CA MET A 710 8.32 37.01 -14.92
C MET A 710 9.35 36.65 -13.85
N PRO A 711 8.95 35.93 -12.77
CA PRO A 711 9.83 35.55 -11.66
C PRO A 711 10.76 34.36 -11.98
N PHE A 712 10.73 33.85 -13.20
CA PHE A 712 11.47 32.66 -13.65
C PHE A 712 12.53 33.03 -14.71
N LYS A 713 13.55 32.17 -14.85
CA LYS A 713 14.46 32.25 -16.01
C LYS A 713 13.70 31.83 -17.29
N PRO A 714 13.84 32.55 -18.39
CA PRO A 714 13.19 32.18 -19.65
C PRO A 714 13.64 30.83 -20.17
N ASP A 715 12.70 30.00 -20.61
CA ASP A 715 12.95 28.74 -21.30
C ASP A 715 13.43 29.02 -22.75
N ALA A 716 14.26 28.12 -23.29
CA ALA A 716 14.76 28.20 -24.66
C ALA A 716 13.65 28.29 -25.71
N ARG A 717 12.50 27.61 -25.46
CA ARG A 717 11.31 27.68 -26.34
C ARG A 717 10.73 29.09 -26.45
N MET A 718 10.65 29.85 -25.36
CA MET A 718 10.17 31.23 -25.36
C MET A 718 11.07 32.13 -26.22
N ILE A 719 12.40 31.95 -26.08
CA ILE A 719 13.39 32.68 -26.87
C ILE A 719 13.29 32.29 -28.35
N GLN A 720 13.09 31.00 -28.67
CA GLN A 720 12.89 30.53 -30.05
C GLN A 720 11.66 31.17 -30.70
N SER A 721 10.52 31.24 -30.01
CA SER A 721 9.29 31.88 -30.50
C SER A 721 9.52 33.36 -30.77
N LEU A 722 10.25 34.07 -29.92
CA LEU A 722 10.62 35.45 -30.13
C LEU A 722 11.57 35.63 -31.35
N VAL A 723 12.59 34.80 -31.49
CA VAL A 723 13.47 34.83 -32.67
C VAL A 723 12.68 34.61 -33.96
N ALA A 724 11.74 33.64 -33.93
CA ALA A 724 10.88 33.39 -35.08
C ALA A 724 9.96 34.55 -35.42
N SER A 725 9.48 35.30 -34.41
CA SER A 725 8.63 36.48 -34.57
C SER A 725 9.43 37.68 -35.08
N CYS A 726 10.60 37.94 -34.51
CA CYS A 726 11.49 39.03 -34.97
C CYS A 726 11.84 38.91 -36.44
N ASN A 727 11.96 37.65 -36.90
CA ASN A 727 12.12 37.33 -38.33
C ASN A 727 11.04 37.94 -39.25
N LYS A 728 9.79 37.81 -38.88
CA LYS A 728 8.65 38.38 -39.62
C LYS A 728 8.69 39.92 -39.66
N GLN A 729 9.26 40.57 -38.67
CA GLN A 729 9.28 42.01 -38.45
C GLN A 729 10.58 42.70 -38.89
N ARG A 730 11.61 41.96 -39.33
CA ARG A 730 12.94 42.44 -39.72
C ARG A 730 13.65 43.29 -38.65
N LYS A 731 13.62 42.88 -37.39
CA LYS A 731 14.25 43.53 -36.22
C LYS A 731 15.62 42.88 -35.94
N THR A 732 16.66 43.21 -36.73
CA THR A 732 17.99 42.60 -36.73
C THR A 732 18.72 42.65 -35.37
N GLU A 733 18.80 43.81 -34.74
CA GLU A 733 19.52 43.99 -33.46
C GLU A 733 18.96 43.08 -32.36
N LEU A 734 17.66 42.80 -32.36
CA LEU A 734 17.00 41.96 -31.37
C LEU A 734 17.27 40.46 -31.64
N VAL A 735 17.37 40.09 -32.91
CA VAL A 735 17.74 38.71 -33.31
C VAL A 735 19.13 38.35 -32.81
N ASP A 736 20.12 39.24 -32.96
CA ASP A 736 21.47 39.00 -32.47
C ASP A 736 21.54 38.81 -30.95
N TYR A 737 20.83 39.65 -30.20
CA TYR A 737 20.73 39.54 -28.73
C TYR A 737 20.08 38.20 -28.27
N LEU A 738 18.94 37.89 -28.87
CA LEU A 738 18.19 36.66 -28.52
C LEU A 738 18.93 35.39 -28.96
N SER A 739 19.64 35.45 -30.09
CA SER A 739 20.44 34.31 -30.60
C SER A 739 21.58 33.95 -29.66
N ARG A 740 22.32 34.96 -29.14
CA ARG A 740 23.34 34.70 -28.12
C ARG A 740 22.76 34.05 -26.86
N LYS A 741 21.68 34.60 -26.34
CA LYS A 741 21.00 34.09 -25.17
C LYS A 741 20.48 32.65 -25.31
N LEU A 742 20.00 32.31 -26.54
CA LEU A 742 19.51 30.98 -26.89
C LEU A 742 20.64 29.96 -26.93
N LEU A 743 21.78 30.32 -27.53
CA LEU A 743 22.96 29.45 -27.61
C LEU A 743 23.70 29.29 -26.28
N GLU A 744 23.58 30.25 -25.35
CA GLU A 744 24.10 30.14 -23.99
C GLU A 744 23.24 29.21 -23.14
N SER A 745 21.90 29.21 -23.35
CA SER A 745 20.98 28.37 -22.56
C SER A 745 21.04 26.89 -22.96
N GLU A 746 21.04 26.60 -24.27
CA GLU A 746 21.06 25.22 -24.80
C GLU A 746 22.06 25.09 -25.98
N PRO A 747 23.34 24.96 -25.73
CA PRO A 747 24.38 24.95 -26.75
C PRO A 747 24.40 23.66 -27.59
N GLU A 748 23.72 22.60 -27.18
CA GLU A 748 23.69 21.28 -27.86
C GLU A 748 22.41 21.01 -28.62
N ASN A 749 21.42 21.90 -28.56
CA ASN A 749 20.16 21.73 -29.26
C ASN A 749 20.28 22.15 -30.73
N SER A 750 20.28 21.15 -31.65
CA SER A 750 20.36 21.41 -33.11
C SER A 750 19.24 22.30 -33.64
N GLY A 751 18.05 22.29 -32.99
CA GLY A 751 16.92 23.16 -33.37
C GLY A 751 17.25 24.63 -33.25
N ASN A 752 18.02 25.03 -32.23
CA ASN A 752 18.39 26.42 -31.96
C ASN A 752 19.24 26.97 -33.14
N TYR A 753 20.25 26.22 -33.57
CA TYR A 753 21.12 26.61 -34.71
C TYR A 753 20.32 26.77 -35.99
N VAL A 754 19.33 25.87 -36.21
CA VAL A 754 18.47 25.94 -37.43
C VAL A 754 17.57 27.17 -37.37
N THR A 755 16.94 27.44 -36.24
CA THR A 755 16.05 28.60 -36.06
C THR A 755 16.81 29.91 -36.25
N ILE A 756 17.96 30.05 -35.63
CA ILE A 756 18.83 31.23 -35.78
C ILE A 756 19.33 31.36 -37.26
N SER A 757 19.80 30.28 -37.84
CA SER A 757 20.21 30.27 -39.28
C SER A 757 19.08 30.70 -40.21
N ASN A 758 17.85 30.25 -39.95
CA ASN A 758 16.71 30.67 -40.75
C ASN A 758 16.37 32.15 -40.50
N ALA A 759 16.59 32.65 -39.27
CA ALA A 759 16.43 34.05 -38.94
C ALA A 759 17.35 34.94 -39.79
N TYR A 760 18.62 34.66 -39.79
CA TYR A 760 19.60 35.38 -40.60
C TYR A 760 19.37 35.26 -42.12
N ALA A 761 18.86 34.10 -42.59
CA ALA A 761 18.55 33.90 -44.00
C ALA A 761 17.41 34.82 -44.51
N VAL A 762 16.38 35.04 -43.70
CA VAL A 762 15.26 35.95 -43.99
C VAL A 762 15.76 37.40 -44.05
N GLU A 763 16.75 37.74 -43.27
CA GLU A 763 17.38 39.07 -43.27
C GLU A 763 18.38 39.28 -44.43
N GLY A 764 18.74 38.19 -45.10
CA GLY A 764 19.76 38.25 -46.17
C GLY A 764 21.21 38.22 -45.66
N SER A 765 21.43 37.97 -44.36
CA SER A 765 22.75 37.95 -43.73
C SER A 765 23.39 36.54 -43.90
N TRP A 766 23.78 36.25 -45.17
CA TRP A 766 24.24 34.92 -45.57
C TRP A 766 25.54 34.49 -44.90
N ASP A 767 26.43 35.41 -44.51
CA ASP A 767 27.67 35.13 -43.80
C ASP A 767 27.40 34.54 -42.40
N GLU A 768 26.43 35.10 -41.70
CA GLU A 768 26.01 34.59 -40.36
C GLU A 768 25.27 33.24 -40.51
N VAL A 769 24.48 33.01 -41.56
CA VAL A 769 23.88 31.72 -41.88
C VAL A 769 24.95 30.63 -42.01
N VAL A 770 26.02 30.90 -42.77
CA VAL A 770 27.14 29.96 -42.97
C VAL A 770 27.81 29.69 -41.62
N LYS A 771 28.11 30.70 -40.88
CA LYS A 771 28.75 30.62 -39.55
C LYS A 771 27.95 29.73 -38.58
N MET A 772 26.62 29.92 -38.48
CA MET A 772 25.73 29.11 -37.64
C MET A 772 25.71 27.65 -38.08
N ARG A 773 25.69 27.37 -39.36
CA ARG A 773 25.74 26.02 -39.91
C ARG A 773 27.09 25.33 -39.72
N GLU A 774 28.20 26.07 -39.78
CA GLU A 774 29.52 25.57 -39.44
C GLU A 774 29.66 25.25 -37.94
N MET A 775 29.18 26.12 -37.07
CA MET A 775 29.15 25.87 -35.64
C MET A 775 28.34 24.61 -35.30
N MET A 776 27.18 24.41 -35.93
CA MET A 776 26.39 23.20 -35.77
C MET A 776 27.13 21.94 -36.20
N LYS A 777 27.84 21.99 -37.34
CA LYS A 777 28.69 20.90 -37.86
C LYS A 777 29.87 20.63 -36.94
N ALA A 778 30.55 21.67 -36.46
CA ALA A 778 31.72 21.53 -35.57
C ALA A 778 31.38 20.83 -34.27
N LYS A 779 30.15 21.01 -33.79
CA LYS A 779 29.63 20.30 -32.62
C LYS A 779 29.04 18.91 -32.92
N GLY A 780 29.07 18.44 -34.18
CA GLY A 780 28.55 17.15 -34.59
C GLY A 780 27.02 17.03 -34.53
N LEU A 781 26.29 18.14 -34.40
CA LEU A 781 24.86 18.17 -34.22
C LEU A 781 24.12 17.92 -35.55
N LYS A 782 23.18 16.98 -35.56
CA LYS A 782 22.30 16.69 -36.69
C LYS A 782 20.86 16.99 -36.34
N LYS A 783 20.13 17.64 -37.27
CA LYS A 783 18.67 17.86 -37.06
C LYS A 783 17.94 16.53 -37.19
N LYS A 784 17.06 16.20 -36.22
CA LYS A 784 16.13 15.08 -36.38
C LYS A 784 15.13 15.42 -37.50
N PRO A 785 14.93 14.54 -38.50
CA PRO A 785 13.95 14.79 -39.54
C PRO A 785 12.52 14.72 -38.97
N GLY A 786 11.62 15.52 -39.54
CA GLY A 786 10.21 15.42 -39.24
C GLY A 786 9.62 14.12 -39.77
N CYS A 787 8.73 13.51 -39.05
CA CYS A 787 8.00 12.31 -39.48
C CYS A 787 6.49 12.55 -39.44
N SER A 788 5.75 11.88 -40.29
CA SER A 788 4.31 11.79 -40.32
C SER A 788 3.87 10.34 -40.51
N TRP A 789 2.70 9.98 -40.02
CA TRP A 789 2.17 8.63 -40.17
C TRP A 789 0.70 8.67 -40.55
N ILE A 790 0.29 7.67 -41.33
CA ILE A 790 -1.07 7.52 -41.84
C ILE A 790 -1.49 6.08 -41.68
N GLN A 791 -2.69 5.85 -41.14
CA GLN A 791 -3.36 4.56 -41.15
C GLN A 791 -4.39 4.51 -42.25
N ILE A 792 -4.31 3.49 -43.14
CA ILE A 792 -5.26 3.29 -44.24
C ILE A 792 -6.37 2.33 -43.75
N THR A 793 -7.63 2.69 -43.98
CA THR A 793 -8.78 1.86 -43.63
C THR A 793 -8.74 0.56 -44.46
N GLY A 794 -8.58 -0.58 -43.78
CA GLY A 794 -8.52 -1.91 -44.42
C GLY A 794 -7.14 -2.56 -44.50
N GLU A 795 -6.06 -1.86 -44.14
CA GLU A 795 -4.73 -2.42 -43.98
C GLU A 795 -4.35 -2.49 -42.49
N GLU A 796 -3.76 -3.62 -42.07
CA GLU A 796 -3.16 -3.76 -40.74
C GLU A 796 -1.76 -3.14 -40.76
N GLY A 797 -1.65 -1.86 -40.37
CA GLY A 797 -0.38 -1.18 -40.22
C GLY A 797 -0.49 0.35 -40.32
N VAL A 798 0.50 1.03 -39.76
CA VAL A 798 0.68 2.49 -39.86
C VAL A 798 1.83 2.77 -40.78
N HIS A 799 1.61 3.53 -41.83
CA HIS A 799 2.67 3.95 -42.76
C HIS A 799 3.37 5.19 -42.19
N VAL A 800 4.67 5.08 -41.96
CA VAL A 800 5.50 6.17 -41.41
C VAL A 800 6.28 6.82 -42.57
N PHE A 801 6.18 8.14 -42.67
CA PHE A 801 6.91 8.94 -43.66
C PHE A 801 7.88 9.86 -42.94
N VAL A 802 9.16 9.75 -43.23
CA VAL A 802 10.21 10.60 -42.66
C VAL A 802 10.66 11.58 -43.75
N ALA A 803 10.93 12.83 -43.37
CA ALA A 803 11.38 13.84 -44.32
C ALA A 803 12.68 13.41 -44.98
N ASN A 804 12.70 13.40 -46.32
CA ASN A 804 13.77 12.93 -47.22
C ASN A 804 14.00 11.40 -47.22
N ASP A 805 13.16 10.61 -46.61
CA ASP A 805 13.24 9.15 -46.73
C ASP A 805 12.51 8.70 -48.01
N LYS A 806 13.16 7.79 -48.74
CA LYS A 806 12.65 7.19 -50.00
C LYS A 806 12.43 5.68 -49.86
N THR A 807 12.43 5.17 -48.65
CA THR A 807 12.39 3.72 -48.39
C THR A 807 10.99 3.11 -48.48
N HIS A 808 9.92 3.91 -48.50
CA HIS A 808 8.56 3.42 -48.61
C HIS A 808 8.34 2.65 -49.93
N THR A 809 7.77 1.45 -49.88
CA THR A 809 7.59 0.53 -51.03
C THR A 809 6.84 1.15 -52.22
N ARG A 810 5.94 2.09 -51.99
CA ARG A 810 5.13 2.77 -53.00
C ARG A 810 5.54 4.25 -53.20
N ILE A 811 6.78 4.64 -52.89
CA ILE A 811 7.21 6.03 -52.88
C ILE A 811 7.05 6.71 -54.23
N ASN A 812 7.30 5.97 -55.34
CA ASN A 812 7.18 6.51 -56.70
C ASN A 812 5.75 6.85 -57.09
N GLU A 813 4.78 6.02 -56.70
CA GLU A 813 3.35 6.25 -56.89
C GLU A 813 2.88 7.47 -56.07
N ILE A 814 3.33 7.57 -54.80
CA ILE A 814 3.03 8.69 -53.91
C ILE A 814 3.58 10.00 -54.47
N GLN A 815 4.81 10.01 -54.97
CA GLN A 815 5.42 11.20 -55.58
C GLN A 815 4.70 11.61 -56.87
N MET A 816 4.28 10.65 -57.70
CA MET A 816 3.49 10.94 -58.90
C MET A 816 2.13 11.55 -58.57
N MET A 817 1.41 11.03 -57.56
CA MET A 817 0.14 11.57 -57.11
C MET A 817 0.30 12.97 -56.45
N LEU A 818 1.34 13.17 -55.67
CA LEU A 818 1.66 14.50 -55.09
C LEU A 818 1.96 15.52 -56.18
N ALA A 819 2.69 15.14 -57.26
CA ALA A 819 2.97 16.02 -58.41
C ALA A 819 1.69 16.39 -59.15
N LEU A 820 0.74 15.44 -59.35
CA LEU A 820 -0.56 15.70 -59.95
C LEU A 820 -1.41 16.63 -59.06
N LEU A 821 -1.49 16.41 -57.75
CA LEU A 821 -2.19 17.26 -56.80
C LEU A 821 -1.62 18.69 -56.77
N LEU A 822 -0.32 18.84 -56.77
CA LEU A 822 0.34 20.16 -56.83
C LEU A 822 0.05 20.88 -58.16
N TYR A 823 -0.01 20.15 -59.26
CA TYR A 823 -0.38 20.69 -60.58
C TYR A 823 -1.84 21.19 -60.55
N ASP A 824 -2.79 20.40 -60.07
CA ASP A 824 -4.19 20.78 -59.93
C ASP A 824 -4.41 21.98 -58.99
N MET A 825 -3.70 22.03 -57.87
CA MET A 825 -3.70 23.17 -56.95
C MET A 825 -3.09 24.43 -57.58
N GLY A 826 -2.08 24.32 -58.40
CA GLY A 826 -1.43 25.41 -59.10
C GLY A 826 -2.29 25.97 -60.25
N THR A 827 -3.15 25.18 -60.85
CA THR A 827 -4.06 25.62 -61.94
C THR A 827 -5.38 26.18 -61.44
N GLY A 828 -5.74 25.92 -60.14
CA GLY A 828 -6.96 26.48 -59.48
C GLY A 828 -6.83 27.88 -58.92
N SER A 829 -5.65 28.50 -58.95
CA SER A 829 -5.41 29.91 -58.54
C SER A 829 -5.18 30.81 -59.76
N LYS A 830 -6.21 30.97 -60.64
CA LYS A 830 -6.34 32.07 -61.61
C LYS A 830 -7.67 32.73 -61.42
#